data_c33feecf33d4ae6b64aae7ec665472ce
#
_entry.id   c33feecf33d4ae6b64aae7ec665472ce
#
_cell.length_a   1.000
_cell.length_b   1.000
_cell.length_c   1.000
_cell.angle_alpha   90.00
_cell.angle_beta   90.00
_cell.angle_gamma   90.00
#
_symmetry.space_group_name_H-M   'P 1'
#
loop_
_entity.id
_entity.type
_entity.pdbx_description
1 polymer ?
#
loop_
_entity_poly.entity_id
_entity_poly.type
_entity_poly.pdbx_seq_one_letter_code
_entity_poly.pdbx_strand_id
1 'polypeptide(L)'
;MTHELLPRRAEDFRKQEYWDQFFQKRGEKAFEWYGDYASLRPALQALLGLPDDAPASLLRRLKAKLRVLVVGCGNSALSAELAADGFSELLSVDFSARVIDEMRRKQPALRWEVMDMTDMRALGDASVDLVLDKGALDALMAEDTPAVRQDATRMLREVRRVLAPGGRYCCVTMAQDFILQHLLSFFSGQDEAKTRWGVGVQELPRDARKPFAPFLVAAMRCAQADSKAAKKAQYNNKQFVSEEGAARQRWLTHEVEATQWFAMTQAALRQLKVGRQEIVELIANDKKDAAKGEGQSGGVDGQVNPRFTLRLVDASMRGPNGSCAVFLIPQGREHEWMFSTEEGANELAAGAGFSRLILVALGRGGHAFESTAKVQEELNAKVMELAPDTLGSDEKIPYLTVEEGLGARNVVHQGTSPLSGAFFVEEVQEDDEKLRRLVFLSNTNVIQSEVKLQTHGNAAPAPAATSAPVETPAAAETSDMTPEEAAAAAKKKKNNNKKNQKKKKKAQAKQAGVDTSYLAFDYHKGMVAALHAASLSYRTAPDALHRTLVLGLGGGCLAQYLHDNVPGMDVTACELDPTIVTVAEQYFGFRQDERMRVVVADALKYVAEQSTASETPSFDSIIVDVDAKQRDVGMSCPPVSFVEGAFLAHVHSLLAPRGVLLINVSCRDSGLYKDIITRLQRVFSGSRAVLALKPSEQDVNSVVFIRKADAKEPDAKSLLQQLHDQGRRRAKAQNAPRYVDDELCELIRDIKITN
;
A
#
# COMPACT_ATOMS: atom_id res chain seq x y z
N MET A 1 -32.83 -15.51 5.26
CA MET A 1 -33.69 -16.66 5.68
C MET A 1 -32.94 -17.83 6.34
N THR A 2 -31.64 -17.86 6.42
CA THR A 2 -30.84 -18.93 7.07
C THR A 2 -30.54 -18.67 8.54
N HIS A 3 -30.52 -17.41 8.99
CA HIS A 3 -30.20 -17.05 10.38
C HIS A 3 -31.24 -17.47 11.43
N GLU A 4 -32.48 -17.67 11.04
CA GLU A 4 -33.55 -18.06 11.97
C GLU A 4 -33.54 -19.56 12.40
N LEU A 5 -32.79 -20.40 11.68
CA LEU A 5 -32.70 -21.83 11.91
C LEU A 5 -31.44 -22.25 12.68
N LEU A 6 -30.47 -21.37 12.84
CA LEU A 6 -29.26 -21.66 13.61
C LEU A 6 -29.59 -21.62 15.13
N PRO A 7 -28.97 -22.51 15.94
CA PRO A 7 -29.22 -22.52 17.38
C PRO A 7 -28.66 -21.25 18.02
N ARG A 8 -29.29 -20.82 19.08
CA ARG A 8 -28.83 -19.66 19.85
C ARG A 8 -27.62 -19.97 20.75
N ARG A 9 -27.39 -21.26 21.03
CA ARG A 9 -26.26 -21.75 21.84
C ARG A 9 -25.50 -22.81 21.11
N ALA A 10 -24.19 -22.76 21.18
CA ALA A 10 -23.29 -23.72 20.53
C ALA A 10 -23.55 -25.16 20.97
N GLU A 11 -23.85 -25.38 22.25
CA GLU A 11 -24.18 -26.70 22.83
C GLU A 11 -25.36 -27.40 22.16
N ASP A 12 -26.29 -26.64 21.54
CA ASP A 12 -27.48 -27.22 20.91
C ASP A 12 -27.14 -27.99 19.63
N PHE A 13 -26.04 -27.69 18.96
CA PHE A 13 -25.57 -28.46 17.81
C PHE A 13 -25.25 -29.93 18.13
N ARG A 14 -25.00 -30.27 19.37
CA ARG A 14 -24.73 -31.66 19.85
C ARG A 14 -25.98 -32.44 20.19
N LYS A 15 -27.16 -31.79 20.23
CA LYS A 15 -28.41 -32.40 20.68
C LYS A 15 -29.19 -32.97 19.49
N GLN A 16 -29.58 -34.24 19.60
CA GLN A 16 -30.40 -34.89 18.57
C GLN A 16 -31.73 -34.14 18.37
N GLU A 17 -32.35 -33.68 19.45
CA GLU A 17 -33.66 -32.98 19.42
C GLU A 17 -33.58 -31.68 18.59
N TYR A 18 -32.41 -30.99 18.63
CA TYR A 18 -32.21 -29.81 17.79
C TYR A 18 -32.22 -30.19 16.30
N TRP A 19 -31.49 -31.23 15.91
CA TRP A 19 -31.42 -31.67 14.53
C TRP A 19 -32.75 -32.24 14.02
N ASP A 20 -33.49 -32.99 14.87
CA ASP A 20 -34.83 -33.47 14.51
C ASP A 20 -35.76 -32.29 14.21
N GLN A 21 -35.74 -31.23 15.03
CA GLN A 21 -36.50 -29.99 14.79
C GLN A 21 -36.00 -29.21 13.56
N PHE A 22 -34.70 -29.13 13.37
CA PHE A 22 -34.07 -28.50 12.20
C PHE A 22 -34.54 -29.14 10.91
N PHE A 23 -34.43 -30.45 10.78
CA PHE A 23 -34.87 -31.17 9.56
C PHE A 23 -36.39 -31.09 9.38
N GLN A 24 -37.16 -31.05 10.47
CA GLN A 24 -38.60 -30.83 10.38
C GLN A 24 -38.96 -29.46 9.78
N LYS A 25 -38.33 -28.42 10.24
CA LYS A 25 -38.59 -27.05 9.77
C LYS A 25 -38.07 -26.83 8.35
N ARG A 26 -36.97 -27.45 7.97
CA ARG A 26 -36.35 -27.35 6.66
C ARG A 26 -37.14 -28.05 5.56
N GLY A 27 -37.83 -29.12 5.92
CA GLY A 27 -38.58 -29.95 4.97
C GLY A 27 -37.66 -30.58 3.90
N GLU A 28 -38.19 -30.72 2.69
CA GLU A 28 -37.51 -31.47 1.62
C GLU A 28 -36.25 -30.80 1.01
N LYS A 29 -35.95 -29.56 1.32
CA LYS A 29 -34.78 -28.88 0.74
C LYS A 29 -33.49 -29.38 1.32
N ALA A 30 -32.60 -29.92 0.48
CA ALA A 30 -31.26 -30.32 0.88
C ALA A 30 -30.51 -29.15 1.57
N PHE A 31 -29.72 -29.49 2.57
CA PHE A 31 -28.90 -28.52 3.29
C PHE A 31 -27.44 -28.81 3.10
N GLU A 32 -26.73 -27.86 2.49
CA GLU A 32 -25.30 -27.96 2.24
C GLU A 32 -24.54 -26.97 3.10
N TRP A 33 -23.73 -27.48 4.05
CA TRP A 33 -22.95 -26.63 4.95
C TRP A 33 -21.84 -25.89 4.23
N TYR A 34 -20.90 -26.60 3.59
CA TYR A 34 -19.63 -26.06 3.11
C TYR A 34 -19.47 -26.21 1.58
N GLY A 35 -20.54 -26.19 0.87
CA GLY A 35 -20.55 -26.37 -0.57
C GLY A 35 -21.17 -27.70 -1.00
N ASP A 36 -21.28 -27.87 -2.29
CA ASP A 36 -21.81 -29.05 -2.95
C ASP A 36 -20.70 -30.06 -3.29
N TYR A 37 -21.10 -31.20 -3.83
CA TYR A 37 -20.14 -32.23 -4.25
C TYR A 37 -19.28 -31.74 -5.42
N ALA A 38 -19.78 -30.89 -6.30
CA ALA A 38 -19.03 -30.37 -7.44
C ALA A 38 -17.76 -29.62 -6.97
N SER A 39 -17.87 -28.86 -5.87
CA SER A 39 -16.75 -28.15 -5.23
C SER A 39 -15.75 -29.10 -4.55
N LEU A 40 -16.23 -30.19 -3.97
CA LEU A 40 -15.41 -31.21 -3.27
C LEU A 40 -14.73 -32.19 -4.23
N ARG A 41 -15.37 -32.53 -5.34
CA ARG A 41 -14.99 -33.61 -6.25
C ARG A 41 -13.55 -33.54 -6.73
N PRO A 42 -12.98 -32.41 -7.20
CA PRO A 42 -11.58 -32.35 -7.64
C PRO A 42 -10.59 -32.73 -6.52
N ALA A 43 -10.79 -32.17 -5.32
CA ALA A 43 -9.95 -32.46 -4.16
C ALA A 43 -10.05 -33.90 -3.72
N LEU A 44 -11.26 -34.46 -3.73
CA LEU A 44 -11.51 -35.90 -3.39
C LEU A 44 -10.86 -36.83 -4.41
N GLN A 45 -10.97 -36.54 -5.71
CA GLN A 45 -10.34 -37.35 -6.78
C GLN A 45 -8.81 -37.36 -6.65
N ALA A 46 -8.22 -36.18 -6.45
CA ALA A 46 -6.80 -36.03 -6.23
C ALA A 46 -6.33 -36.84 -4.99
N LEU A 47 -7.09 -36.72 -3.88
CA LEU A 47 -6.82 -37.45 -2.64
C LEU A 47 -6.87 -38.97 -2.85
N LEU A 48 -7.84 -39.47 -3.62
CA LEU A 48 -7.99 -40.90 -3.91
C LEU A 48 -6.96 -41.39 -4.92
N GLY A 49 -6.14 -40.50 -5.51
CA GLY A 49 -5.15 -40.85 -6.54
C GLY A 49 -5.79 -41.28 -7.85
N LEU A 50 -7.00 -40.78 -8.14
CA LEU A 50 -7.70 -41.04 -9.39
C LEU A 50 -7.14 -40.11 -10.47
N PRO A 51 -6.68 -40.62 -11.63
CA PRO A 51 -6.10 -39.79 -12.69
C PRO A 51 -7.16 -38.84 -13.30
N ASP A 52 -6.83 -37.58 -13.48
CA ASP A 52 -7.75 -36.56 -14.02
C ASP A 52 -8.11 -36.82 -15.51
N ASP A 53 -7.20 -37.47 -16.25
CA ASP A 53 -7.29 -37.79 -17.67
C ASP A 53 -7.80 -39.19 -17.95
N ALA A 54 -8.15 -39.95 -16.89
CA ALA A 54 -8.62 -41.32 -17.07
C ALA A 54 -10.01 -41.39 -17.72
N PRO A 55 -10.27 -42.42 -18.59
CA PRO A 55 -11.59 -42.64 -19.14
C PRO A 55 -12.66 -42.78 -18.03
N ALA A 56 -13.84 -42.20 -18.24
CA ALA A 56 -14.94 -42.21 -17.26
C ALA A 56 -15.32 -43.65 -16.83
N SER A 57 -15.22 -44.64 -17.72
CA SER A 57 -15.47 -46.06 -17.41
C SER A 57 -14.45 -46.65 -16.43
N LEU A 58 -13.16 -46.25 -16.51
CA LEU A 58 -12.12 -46.66 -15.59
C LEU A 58 -12.33 -46.00 -14.22
N LEU A 59 -12.59 -44.70 -14.19
CA LEU A 59 -12.87 -43.98 -12.95
C LEU A 59 -14.08 -44.57 -12.22
N ARG A 60 -15.17 -44.87 -12.92
CA ARG A 60 -16.36 -45.50 -12.35
C ARG A 60 -16.03 -46.85 -11.76
N ARG A 61 -15.22 -47.72 -12.46
CA ARG A 61 -14.80 -49.01 -11.95
C ARG A 61 -13.90 -48.93 -10.72
N LEU A 62 -13.04 -47.90 -10.63
CA LEU A 62 -12.20 -47.67 -9.46
C LEU A 62 -13.03 -47.23 -8.25
N LYS A 63 -13.95 -46.25 -8.46
CA LYS A 63 -14.84 -45.74 -7.43
C LYS A 63 -15.79 -46.80 -6.89
N ALA A 64 -16.32 -47.65 -7.74
CA ALA A 64 -17.22 -48.75 -7.36
C ALA A 64 -16.62 -49.78 -6.42
N LYS A 65 -15.30 -49.85 -6.29
CA LYS A 65 -14.60 -50.76 -5.39
C LYS A 65 -14.39 -50.20 -3.98
N LEU A 66 -14.58 -48.90 -3.82
CA LEU A 66 -14.32 -48.21 -2.55
C LEU A 66 -15.55 -48.32 -1.63
N ARG A 67 -15.34 -48.84 -0.44
CA ARG A 67 -16.36 -48.87 0.64
C ARG A 67 -16.36 -47.51 1.32
N VAL A 68 -17.42 -46.75 1.14
CA VAL A 68 -17.52 -45.38 1.57
C VAL A 68 -18.54 -45.25 2.71
N LEU A 69 -18.15 -44.62 3.78
CA LEU A 69 -19.00 -44.23 4.91
C LEU A 69 -19.15 -42.70 4.95
N VAL A 70 -20.37 -42.20 4.90
CA VAL A 70 -20.68 -40.78 5.11
C VAL A 70 -21.25 -40.64 6.53
N VAL A 71 -20.55 -39.92 7.41
CA VAL A 71 -20.95 -39.71 8.80
C VAL A 71 -21.65 -38.35 8.96
N GLY A 72 -22.71 -38.29 9.80
CA GLY A 72 -23.52 -37.09 9.98
C GLY A 72 -24.12 -36.61 8.67
N CYS A 73 -24.69 -37.52 7.87
CA CYS A 73 -25.08 -37.25 6.47
C CYS A 73 -26.20 -36.21 6.34
N GLY A 74 -27.00 -36.00 7.37
CA GLY A 74 -28.16 -35.11 7.33
C GLY A 74 -29.05 -35.37 6.11
N ASN A 75 -29.64 -34.29 5.58
CA ASN A 75 -30.40 -34.34 4.33
C ASN A 75 -29.61 -33.78 3.12
N SER A 76 -28.27 -33.83 3.18
CA SER A 76 -27.37 -33.38 2.11
C SER A 76 -27.55 -34.22 0.84
N ALA A 77 -27.36 -33.62 -0.33
CA ALA A 77 -27.34 -34.31 -1.61
C ALA A 77 -26.07 -35.14 -1.83
N LEU A 78 -25.04 -34.99 -0.98
CA LEU A 78 -23.69 -35.57 -1.12
C LEU A 78 -23.73 -37.07 -1.44
N SER A 79 -24.51 -37.87 -0.72
CA SER A 79 -24.57 -39.33 -0.90
C SER A 79 -25.16 -39.70 -2.26
N ALA A 80 -26.17 -38.97 -2.73
CA ALA A 80 -26.77 -39.20 -4.05
C ALA A 80 -25.80 -38.80 -5.17
N GLU A 81 -25.08 -37.70 -5.00
CA GLU A 81 -24.08 -37.21 -5.96
C GLU A 81 -22.85 -38.11 -6.04
N LEU A 82 -22.37 -38.68 -4.92
CA LEU A 82 -21.34 -39.71 -4.87
C LEU A 82 -21.77 -40.94 -5.63
N ALA A 83 -22.99 -41.43 -5.40
CA ALA A 83 -23.52 -42.60 -6.10
C ALA A 83 -23.63 -42.33 -7.63
N ALA A 84 -24.09 -41.15 -8.03
CA ALA A 84 -24.15 -40.77 -9.43
C ALA A 84 -22.74 -40.70 -10.09
N ASP A 85 -21.72 -40.28 -9.32
CA ASP A 85 -20.32 -40.25 -9.77
C ASP A 85 -19.60 -41.62 -9.75
N GLY A 86 -20.32 -42.70 -9.31
CA GLY A 86 -19.89 -44.08 -9.46
C GLY A 86 -19.42 -44.78 -8.19
N PHE A 87 -19.61 -44.22 -7.02
CA PHE A 87 -19.41 -44.92 -5.75
C PHE A 87 -20.62 -45.81 -5.47
N SER A 88 -20.49 -47.15 -5.52
CA SER A 88 -21.61 -48.07 -5.35
C SER A 88 -21.68 -48.70 -3.96
N GLU A 89 -20.57 -48.85 -3.26
CA GLU A 89 -20.49 -49.35 -1.90
C GLU A 89 -20.54 -48.20 -0.88
N LEU A 90 -21.72 -47.57 -0.75
CA LEU A 90 -21.94 -46.36 0.02
C LEU A 90 -22.90 -46.64 1.18
N LEU A 91 -22.47 -46.32 2.41
CA LEU A 91 -23.28 -46.27 3.61
C LEU A 91 -23.31 -44.84 4.17
N SER A 92 -24.49 -44.31 4.42
CA SER A 92 -24.70 -42.97 5.03
C SER A 92 -25.34 -43.13 6.40
N VAL A 93 -24.76 -42.48 7.39
CA VAL A 93 -25.22 -42.56 8.77
C VAL A 93 -25.47 -41.22 9.40
N ASP A 94 -26.49 -41.18 10.26
CA ASP A 94 -26.81 -40.00 11.08
C ASP A 94 -27.49 -40.50 12.37
N PHE A 95 -27.32 -39.80 13.48
CA PHE A 95 -27.95 -40.19 14.74
C PHE A 95 -29.44 -39.83 14.80
N SER A 96 -29.91 -38.90 13.91
CA SER A 96 -31.32 -38.55 13.77
C SER A 96 -32.10 -39.59 12.99
N ALA A 97 -32.91 -40.42 13.66
CA ALA A 97 -33.77 -41.36 13.00
C ALA A 97 -34.71 -40.70 11.99
N ARG A 98 -35.14 -39.47 12.29
CA ARG A 98 -36.04 -38.71 11.44
C ARG A 98 -35.43 -38.41 10.07
N VAL A 99 -34.20 -37.89 10.02
CA VAL A 99 -33.53 -37.59 8.72
C VAL A 99 -33.22 -38.86 7.98
N ILE A 100 -32.82 -39.92 8.63
CA ILE A 100 -32.56 -41.20 7.99
C ILE A 100 -33.83 -41.80 7.35
N ASP A 101 -34.98 -41.74 8.04
CA ASP A 101 -36.25 -42.20 7.44
C ASP A 101 -36.72 -41.31 6.28
N GLU A 102 -36.42 -40.02 6.32
CA GLU A 102 -36.64 -39.12 5.18
C GLU A 102 -35.74 -39.48 3.98
N MET A 103 -34.47 -39.71 4.22
CA MET A 103 -33.53 -40.02 3.17
C MET A 103 -33.75 -41.42 2.55
N ARG A 104 -34.18 -42.39 3.36
CA ARG A 104 -34.63 -43.72 2.86
C ARG A 104 -35.82 -43.59 1.89
N ARG A 105 -36.75 -42.67 2.19
CA ARG A 105 -37.90 -42.42 1.30
C ARG A 105 -37.50 -41.71 0.03
N LYS A 106 -36.59 -40.74 0.12
CA LYS A 106 -36.10 -39.93 -1.04
C LYS A 106 -35.16 -40.67 -1.93
N GLN A 107 -34.30 -41.52 -1.39
CA GLN A 107 -33.23 -42.24 -2.09
C GLN A 107 -33.20 -43.71 -1.68
N PRO A 108 -34.25 -44.50 -2.02
CA PRO A 108 -34.41 -45.86 -1.58
C PRO A 108 -33.34 -46.86 -2.12
N ALA A 109 -32.64 -46.44 -3.17
CA ALA A 109 -31.54 -47.23 -3.75
C ALA A 109 -30.23 -47.16 -2.95
N LEU A 110 -30.12 -46.23 -2.00
CA LEU A 110 -28.92 -46.03 -1.18
C LEU A 110 -29.12 -46.62 0.23
N ARG A 111 -28.00 -46.95 0.89
CA ARG A 111 -28.02 -47.47 2.25
C ARG A 111 -27.93 -46.37 3.27
N TRP A 112 -28.92 -46.31 4.19
CA TRP A 112 -29.05 -45.33 5.24
C TRP A 112 -29.29 -46.02 6.59
N GLU A 113 -28.45 -45.71 7.59
CA GLU A 113 -28.59 -46.31 8.93
C GLU A 113 -28.56 -45.25 10.01
N VAL A 114 -29.38 -45.46 11.06
CA VAL A 114 -29.34 -44.61 12.28
C VAL A 114 -28.13 -45.07 13.08
N MET A 115 -27.17 -44.16 13.28
CA MET A 115 -25.91 -44.47 13.95
C MET A 115 -25.29 -43.22 14.56
N ASP A 116 -24.81 -43.31 15.78
CA ASP A 116 -23.97 -42.28 16.40
C ASP A 116 -22.52 -42.45 15.93
N MET A 117 -21.94 -41.41 15.33
CA MET A 117 -20.55 -41.43 14.84
C MET A 117 -19.51 -41.57 15.96
N THR A 118 -19.89 -41.34 17.22
CA THR A 118 -19.04 -41.56 18.40
C THR A 118 -19.08 -43.05 18.90
N ASP A 119 -20.00 -43.87 18.36
CA ASP A 119 -20.17 -45.28 18.68
C ASP A 119 -20.63 -46.07 17.43
N MET A 120 -19.71 -46.48 16.61
CA MET A 120 -19.97 -47.20 15.35
C MET A 120 -19.70 -48.71 15.48
N ARG A 121 -20.00 -49.32 16.65
CA ARG A 121 -19.77 -50.75 16.94
C ARG A 121 -20.50 -51.72 16.00
N ALA A 122 -21.52 -51.25 15.31
CA ALA A 122 -22.19 -52.03 14.26
C ALA A 122 -21.31 -52.27 13.04
N LEU A 123 -20.24 -51.46 12.84
CA LEU A 123 -19.26 -51.59 11.75
C LEU A 123 -18.05 -52.37 12.26
N GLY A 124 -17.60 -53.34 11.44
CA GLY A 124 -16.39 -54.09 11.73
C GLY A 124 -15.11 -53.28 11.60
N ASP A 125 -14.04 -53.71 12.25
CA ASP A 125 -12.71 -53.11 12.12
C ASP A 125 -12.22 -53.23 10.67
N ALA A 126 -11.54 -52.19 10.17
CA ALA A 126 -10.99 -52.12 8.83
C ALA A 126 -12.00 -52.45 7.70
N SER A 127 -13.28 -52.09 7.94
CA SER A 127 -14.38 -52.39 7.00
C SER A 127 -14.64 -51.32 5.96
N VAL A 128 -13.99 -50.14 6.06
CA VAL A 128 -14.24 -48.96 5.23
C VAL A 128 -12.93 -48.44 4.63
N ASP A 129 -12.98 -48.00 3.36
CA ASP A 129 -11.82 -47.46 2.64
C ASP A 129 -11.81 -45.92 2.65
N LEU A 130 -12.99 -45.31 2.78
CA LEU A 130 -13.16 -43.84 2.83
C LEU A 130 -14.25 -43.46 3.84
N VAL A 131 -13.91 -42.61 4.79
CA VAL A 131 -14.88 -41.93 5.67
C VAL A 131 -14.97 -40.49 5.25
N LEU A 132 -16.16 -40.06 4.90
CA LEU A 132 -16.47 -38.66 4.55
C LEU A 132 -17.29 -38.02 5.68
N ASP A 133 -16.78 -36.89 6.15
CA ASP A 133 -17.38 -36.01 7.13
C ASP A 133 -17.51 -34.62 6.50
N LYS A 134 -18.72 -34.08 6.39
CA LYS A 134 -18.95 -32.74 5.86
C LYS A 134 -19.70 -31.89 6.88
N GLY A 135 -18.94 -31.34 7.85
CA GLY A 135 -19.45 -30.50 8.91
C GLY A 135 -20.00 -31.22 10.13
N ALA A 136 -19.94 -32.57 10.19
CA ALA A 136 -20.39 -33.30 11.36
C ALA A 136 -19.46 -33.11 12.57
N LEU A 137 -18.13 -33.11 12.34
CA LEU A 137 -17.16 -32.80 13.37
C LEU A 137 -17.30 -31.35 13.86
N ASP A 138 -17.54 -30.36 12.95
CA ASP A 138 -17.77 -28.99 13.34
C ASP A 138 -19.02 -28.84 14.22
N ALA A 139 -20.09 -29.57 13.90
CA ALA A 139 -21.30 -29.60 14.73
C ALA A 139 -21.04 -30.23 16.11
N LEU A 140 -20.24 -31.30 16.16
CA LEU A 140 -19.83 -31.93 17.42
C LEU A 140 -18.92 -31.03 18.24
N MET A 141 -18.01 -30.31 17.59
CA MET A 141 -17.04 -29.40 18.19
C MET A 141 -17.47 -27.92 18.05
N ALA A 142 -18.74 -27.63 18.25
CA ALA A 142 -19.23 -26.23 18.16
C ALA A 142 -18.68 -25.31 19.26
N GLU A 143 -18.06 -25.87 20.31
CA GLU A 143 -17.37 -25.16 21.38
C GLU A 143 -16.12 -25.91 21.84
N ASP A 144 -15.18 -25.21 22.47
CA ASP A 144 -13.93 -25.80 22.95
C ASP A 144 -14.00 -26.11 24.46
N THR A 145 -14.58 -27.24 24.82
CA THR A 145 -14.61 -27.74 26.19
C THR A 145 -13.96 -29.13 26.32
N PRO A 146 -13.48 -29.51 27.51
CA PRO A 146 -12.90 -30.85 27.72
C PRO A 146 -13.89 -31.98 27.36
N ALA A 147 -15.18 -31.84 27.63
CA ALA A 147 -16.20 -32.82 27.31
C ALA A 147 -16.35 -32.98 25.78
N VAL A 148 -16.39 -31.85 25.05
CA VAL A 148 -16.46 -31.83 23.58
C VAL A 148 -15.22 -32.47 22.96
N ARG A 149 -14.03 -32.15 23.44
CA ARG A 149 -12.78 -32.78 22.99
C ARG A 149 -12.79 -34.30 23.25
N GLN A 150 -13.39 -34.78 24.35
CA GLN A 150 -13.51 -36.19 24.61
C GLN A 150 -14.47 -36.89 23.63
N ASP A 151 -15.61 -36.27 23.30
CA ASP A 151 -16.56 -36.78 22.32
C ASP A 151 -15.94 -36.86 20.92
N ALA A 152 -15.24 -35.78 20.48
CA ALA A 152 -14.51 -35.78 19.23
C ALA A 152 -13.43 -36.86 19.20
N THR A 153 -12.72 -37.08 20.32
CA THR A 153 -11.74 -38.17 20.43
C THR A 153 -12.40 -39.54 20.29
N ARG A 154 -13.61 -39.76 20.84
CA ARG A 154 -14.36 -40.98 20.65
C ARG A 154 -14.74 -41.22 19.20
N MET A 155 -15.28 -40.19 18.54
CA MET A 155 -15.57 -40.23 17.12
C MET A 155 -14.32 -40.57 16.29
N LEU A 156 -13.21 -39.89 16.49
CA LEU A 156 -11.97 -40.13 15.73
C LEU A 156 -11.37 -41.49 16.01
N ARG A 157 -11.55 -42.09 17.21
CA ARG A 157 -11.19 -43.46 17.51
C ARG A 157 -12.02 -44.47 16.70
N GLU A 158 -13.32 -44.23 16.59
CA GLU A 158 -14.20 -45.06 15.76
C GLU A 158 -13.83 -44.94 14.27
N VAL A 159 -13.59 -43.71 13.76
CA VAL A 159 -13.08 -43.50 12.40
C VAL A 159 -11.78 -44.26 12.16
N ARG A 160 -10.83 -44.21 13.11
CA ARG A 160 -9.57 -44.93 13.04
C ARG A 160 -9.79 -46.44 13.01
N ARG A 161 -10.72 -46.99 13.80
CA ARG A 161 -11.02 -48.39 13.89
C ARG A 161 -11.62 -48.95 12.61
N VAL A 162 -12.61 -48.26 12.05
CA VAL A 162 -13.34 -48.75 10.86
C VAL A 162 -12.53 -48.58 9.57
N LEU A 163 -11.54 -47.70 9.50
CA LEU A 163 -10.71 -47.50 8.32
C LEU A 163 -9.76 -48.64 8.06
N ALA A 164 -9.79 -49.18 6.86
CA ALA A 164 -8.83 -50.19 6.35
C ALA A 164 -7.41 -49.60 6.22
N PRO A 165 -6.35 -50.44 6.22
CA PRO A 165 -5.03 -50.03 5.82
C PRO A 165 -5.05 -49.39 4.42
N GLY A 166 -4.48 -48.18 4.27
CA GLY A 166 -4.59 -47.35 3.07
C GLY A 166 -5.88 -46.51 2.98
N GLY A 167 -6.81 -46.73 3.91
CA GLY A 167 -8.05 -45.96 3.98
C GLY A 167 -7.84 -44.47 4.39
N ARG A 168 -8.83 -43.65 4.10
CA ARG A 168 -8.76 -42.19 4.29
C ARG A 168 -9.95 -41.66 5.05
N TYR A 169 -9.69 -40.77 5.98
CA TYR A 169 -10.70 -39.87 6.57
C TYR A 169 -10.62 -38.50 5.90
N CYS A 170 -11.73 -37.99 5.43
CA CYS A 170 -11.88 -36.73 4.76
C CYS A 170 -12.90 -35.88 5.52
N CYS A 171 -12.43 -34.85 6.19
CA CYS A 171 -13.23 -33.91 6.95
C CYS A 171 -13.31 -32.57 6.21
N VAL A 172 -14.50 -32.21 5.76
CA VAL A 172 -14.78 -30.88 5.24
C VAL A 172 -15.24 -30.00 6.40
N THR A 173 -14.45 -29.02 6.75
CA THR A 173 -14.56 -28.25 7.99
C THR A 173 -14.25 -26.77 7.75
N MET A 174 -14.71 -25.90 8.64
CA MET A 174 -14.24 -24.51 8.74
C MET A 174 -12.82 -24.42 9.31
N ALA A 175 -12.27 -25.52 9.78
CA ALA A 175 -10.95 -25.61 10.35
C ALA A 175 -10.67 -24.55 11.43
N GLN A 176 -11.65 -24.28 12.31
CA GLN A 176 -11.44 -23.46 13.49
C GLN A 176 -10.22 -23.99 14.25
N ASP A 177 -9.43 -23.10 14.84
CA ASP A 177 -8.12 -23.42 15.42
C ASP A 177 -8.16 -24.66 16.34
N PHE A 178 -9.09 -24.73 17.28
CA PHE A 178 -9.21 -25.85 18.21
C PHE A 178 -9.63 -27.17 17.54
N ILE A 179 -10.41 -27.12 16.43
CA ILE A 179 -10.79 -28.29 15.64
C ILE A 179 -9.57 -28.79 14.86
N LEU A 180 -8.87 -27.89 14.19
CA LEU A 180 -7.67 -28.21 13.40
C LEU A 180 -6.57 -28.76 14.29
N GLN A 181 -6.30 -28.11 15.43
CA GLN A 181 -5.33 -28.60 16.41
C GLN A 181 -5.70 -30.00 16.94
N HIS A 182 -6.99 -30.24 17.21
CA HIS A 182 -7.46 -31.57 17.68
C HIS A 182 -7.23 -32.64 16.61
N LEU A 183 -7.59 -32.38 15.35
CA LEU A 183 -7.36 -33.28 14.22
C LEU A 183 -5.86 -33.57 14.00
N LEU A 184 -5.05 -32.52 13.94
CA LEU A 184 -3.61 -32.65 13.75
C LEU A 184 -2.95 -33.42 14.89
N SER A 185 -3.31 -33.12 16.13
CA SER A 185 -2.78 -33.82 17.31
C SER A 185 -3.18 -35.29 17.35
N PHE A 186 -4.42 -35.60 17.02
CA PHE A 186 -4.94 -36.96 17.04
C PHE A 186 -4.25 -37.87 15.98
N PHE A 187 -4.05 -37.37 14.75
CA PHE A 187 -3.48 -38.16 13.66
C PHE A 187 -1.96 -38.06 13.56
N SER A 188 -1.29 -37.14 14.24
CA SER A 188 0.17 -37.08 14.31
C SER A 188 0.75 -37.74 15.55
N GLY A 189 -0.08 -38.06 16.54
CA GLY A 189 0.33 -38.84 17.72
C GLY A 189 0.70 -40.30 17.37
N GLN A 190 1.74 -40.84 18.02
CA GLN A 190 1.98 -42.27 17.99
C GLN A 190 0.89 -42.96 18.79
N ASP A 191 0.13 -43.88 18.15
CA ASP A 191 -0.82 -44.71 18.84
C ASP A 191 -0.14 -46.00 19.39
N GLU A 192 -0.84 -46.71 20.29
CA GLU A 192 -0.39 -47.98 20.85
C GLU A 192 -0.13 -49.05 19.76
N ALA A 193 -0.79 -48.92 18.59
CA ALA A 193 -0.66 -49.82 17.43
C ALA A 193 0.48 -49.43 16.48
N LYS A 194 1.27 -48.38 16.78
CA LYS A 194 2.34 -47.86 15.91
C LYS A 194 1.87 -47.54 14.47
N THR A 195 0.61 -47.20 14.30
CA THR A 195 0.04 -46.85 13.00
C THR A 195 0.54 -45.47 12.61
N ARG A 196 1.08 -45.33 11.41
CA ARG A 196 1.48 -44.04 10.84
C ARG A 196 0.33 -43.44 10.04
N TRP A 197 0.14 -42.15 10.18
CA TRP A 197 -0.86 -41.37 9.45
C TRP A 197 -0.18 -40.29 8.63
N GLY A 198 -0.67 -40.09 7.41
CA GLY A 198 -0.35 -38.89 6.62
C GLY A 198 -1.52 -37.89 6.76
N VAL A 199 -1.24 -36.64 7.10
CA VAL A 199 -2.27 -35.63 7.21
C VAL A 199 -2.00 -34.50 6.22
N GLY A 200 -3.05 -34.05 5.52
CA GLY A 200 -3.02 -32.91 4.60
C GLY A 200 -4.20 -31.96 4.84
N VAL A 201 -3.98 -30.71 4.53
CA VAL A 201 -5.00 -29.66 4.60
C VAL A 201 -5.03 -28.93 3.25
N GLN A 202 -6.23 -28.77 2.68
CA GLN A 202 -6.44 -28.12 1.40
C GLN A 202 -7.64 -27.18 1.49
N GLU A 203 -7.49 -25.93 1.05
CA GLU A 203 -8.61 -25.01 0.86
C GLU A 203 -9.52 -25.52 -0.27
N LEU A 204 -10.83 -25.49 -0.03
CA LEU A 204 -11.85 -25.80 -1.03
C LEU A 204 -12.38 -24.53 -1.68
N PRO A 205 -12.89 -24.61 -2.93
CA PRO A 205 -13.55 -23.48 -3.57
C PRO A 205 -14.68 -22.92 -2.70
N ARG A 206 -14.70 -21.60 -2.54
CA ARG A 206 -15.70 -20.90 -1.74
C ARG A 206 -16.48 -19.89 -2.55
N ASP A 207 -17.69 -19.59 -2.14
CA ASP A 207 -18.42 -18.40 -2.55
C ASP A 207 -17.79 -17.17 -1.87
N ALA A 208 -17.27 -16.22 -2.64
CA ALA A 208 -16.65 -15.00 -2.13
C ALA A 208 -17.58 -14.16 -1.23
N ARG A 209 -18.90 -14.40 -1.29
CA ARG A 209 -19.88 -13.77 -0.39
C ARG A 209 -19.91 -14.39 1.01
N LYS A 210 -19.33 -15.57 1.21
CA LYS A 210 -19.24 -16.22 2.52
C LYS A 210 -17.99 -15.75 3.27
N PRO A 211 -18.11 -15.43 4.57
CA PRO A 211 -16.99 -14.87 5.34
C PRO A 211 -15.91 -15.92 5.71
N PHE A 212 -16.13 -17.20 5.40
CA PHE A 212 -15.21 -18.27 5.77
C PHE A 212 -14.89 -19.16 4.60
N ALA A 213 -13.64 -19.66 4.56
CA ALA A 213 -13.19 -20.64 3.61
C ALA A 213 -13.41 -22.06 4.16
N PRO A 214 -14.03 -23.01 3.42
CA PRO A 214 -14.04 -24.39 3.80
C PRO A 214 -12.71 -25.07 3.46
N PHE A 215 -12.30 -26.01 4.31
CA PHE A 215 -11.09 -26.80 4.14
C PHE A 215 -11.42 -28.29 4.10
N LEU A 216 -10.66 -29.05 3.31
CA LEU A 216 -10.58 -30.49 3.37
C LEU A 216 -9.36 -30.88 4.21
N VAL A 217 -9.60 -31.39 5.42
CA VAL A 217 -8.57 -32.04 6.24
C VAL A 217 -8.64 -33.53 5.98
N ALA A 218 -7.56 -34.10 5.45
CA ALA A 218 -7.51 -35.52 5.11
C ALA A 218 -6.45 -36.24 5.95
N ALA A 219 -6.84 -37.37 6.56
CA ALA A 219 -5.94 -38.26 7.27
C ALA A 219 -5.91 -39.64 6.59
N MET A 220 -4.74 -40.11 6.16
CA MET A 220 -4.55 -41.38 5.49
C MET A 220 -3.84 -42.39 6.40
N ARG A 221 -4.43 -43.57 6.58
CA ARG A 221 -3.85 -44.67 7.32
C ARG A 221 -2.77 -45.37 6.48
N CYS A 222 -1.48 -45.18 6.79
CA CYS A 222 -0.38 -45.76 6.05
C CYS A 222 -0.33 -47.28 6.25
N ALA A 223 -0.14 -48.07 5.17
CA ALA A 223 0.06 -49.52 5.26
C ALA A 223 1.46 -49.82 5.84
N GLN A 224 1.58 -50.85 6.65
CA GLN A 224 2.83 -51.23 7.37
C GLN A 224 4.03 -51.62 6.49
N ALA A 225 3.84 -51.81 5.19
CA ALA A 225 4.89 -52.36 4.32
C ALA A 225 5.04 -51.59 3.03
N ASP A 226 5.51 -50.36 2.97
CA ASP A 226 6.18 -49.90 1.77
C ASP A 226 6.65 -48.42 1.93
N SER A 227 7.87 -48.27 2.42
CA SER A 227 8.56 -46.98 2.45
C SER A 227 8.80 -46.38 1.05
N LYS A 228 8.74 -47.19 -0.02
CA LYS A 228 8.89 -46.73 -1.41
C LYS A 228 7.57 -46.24 -2.05
N ALA A 229 6.44 -46.93 -1.76
CA ALA A 229 5.12 -46.53 -2.27
C ALA A 229 4.63 -45.26 -1.58
N ALA A 230 4.87 -45.12 -0.28
CA ALA A 230 4.58 -43.89 0.47
C ALA A 230 5.39 -42.69 -0.06
N LYS A 231 6.68 -42.87 -0.40
CA LYS A 231 7.51 -41.85 -1.03
C LYS A 231 7.05 -41.47 -2.42
N LYS A 232 6.51 -42.39 -3.21
CA LYS A 232 6.01 -42.12 -4.58
C LYS A 232 4.66 -41.41 -4.58
N ALA A 233 3.78 -41.71 -3.64
CA ALA A 233 2.54 -40.99 -3.42
C ALA A 233 2.79 -39.54 -2.89
N GLN A 234 3.87 -39.35 -2.14
CA GLN A 234 4.35 -38.08 -1.63
C GLN A 234 4.84 -37.12 -2.72
N TYR A 235 5.41 -37.63 -3.81
CA TYR A 235 6.02 -36.82 -4.88
C TYR A 235 5.01 -36.20 -5.84
N ASN A 236 3.83 -36.78 -5.98
CA ASN A 236 2.82 -36.30 -6.94
C ASN A 236 1.82 -35.30 -6.37
N ASN A 237 1.84 -35.03 -5.05
CA ASN A 237 0.91 -34.10 -4.44
C ASN A 237 1.64 -33.19 -3.46
N LYS A 238 1.99 -31.99 -3.88
CA LYS A 238 2.70 -30.97 -3.07
C LYS A 238 1.98 -30.55 -1.79
N GLN A 239 0.75 -31.04 -1.58
CA GLN A 239 -0.13 -30.67 -0.47
C GLN A 239 -0.16 -31.68 0.68
N PHE A 240 0.36 -32.90 0.50
CA PHE A 240 0.40 -33.90 1.56
C PHE A 240 1.77 -34.02 2.22
N VAL A 241 1.75 -33.99 3.52
CA VAL A 241 2.92 -33.89 4.38
C VAL A 241 3.05 -35.12 5.25
N SER A 242 4.20 -35.80 5.12
CA SER A 242 4.69 -36.69 6.13
C SER A 242 5.63 -35.98 7.07
N GLU A 243 5.46 -36.29 8.36
CA GLU A 243 6.47 -36.18 9.41
C GLU A 243 7.32 -34.91 9.45
N GLU A 244 7.08 -34.15 10.41
CA GLU A 244 8.02 -33.62 11.38
C GLU A 244 7.31 -32.57 12.25
N GLY A 245 6.80 -33.08 13.38
CA GLY A 245 6.70 -32.36 14.62
C GLY A 245 5.85 -31.06 14.72
N ALA A 246 5.91 -30.53 15.90
CA ALA A 246 5.19 -29.32 16.35
C ALA A 246 5.42 -28.06 15.49
N ALA A 247 6.56 -27.95 14.79
CA ALA A 247 6.84 -26.80 13.92
C ALA A 247 5.91 -26.76 12.70
N ARG A 248 5.63 -27.93 12.11
CA ARG A 248 4.76 -28.02 10.94
C ARG A 248 3.28 -27.93 11.28
N GLN A 249 2.86 -28.46 12.42
CA GLN A 249 1.49 -28.22 12.90
C GLN A 249 1.23 -26.75 13.07
N ARG A 250 2.16 -26.01 13.71
CA ARG A 250 2.07 -24.53 13.84
C ARG A 250 2.01 -23.84 12.48
N TRP A 251 2.79 -24.28 11.51
CA TRP A 251 2.76 -23.69 10.16
C TRP A 251 1.40 -23.91 9.48
N LEU A 252 0.86 -25.14 9.51
CA LEU A 252 -0.46 -25.43 8.93
C LEU A 252 -1.58 -24.63 9.62
N THR A 253 -1.55 -24.54 10.94
CA THR A 253 -2.51 -23.73 11.70
C THR A 253 -2.43 -22.26 11.27
N HIS A 254 -1.24 -21.70 11.19
CA HIS A 254 -1.04 -20.31 10.77
C HIS A 254 -1.53 -20.06 9.33
N GLU A 255 -1.27 -20.95 8.38
CA GLU A 255 -1.74 -20.82 7.00
C GLU A 255 -3.28 -20.84 6.92
N VAL A 256 -3.92 -21.74 7.67
CA VAL A 256 -5.40 -21.79 7.74
C VAL A 256 -5.97 -20.54 8.38
N GLU A 257 -5.38 -20.07 9.50
CA GLU A 257 -5.79 -18.80 10.16
C GLU A 257 -5.66 -17.62 9.22
N ALA A 258 -4.53 -17.50 8.51
CA ALA A 258 -4.30 -16.43 7.53
C ALA A 258 -5.35 -16.47 6.41
N THR A 259 -5.66 -17.65 5.89
CA THR A 259 -6.70 -17.83 4.86
C THR A 259 -8.09 -17.48 5.38
N GLN A 260 -8.43 -17.87 6.60
CA GLN A 260 -9.72 -17.51 7.23
C GLN A 260 -9.83 -15.99 7.47
N TRP A 261 -8.76 -15.40 8.01
CA TRP A 261 -8.71 -13.94 8.20
C TRP A 261 -8.89 -13.19 6.89
N PHE A 262 -8.21 -13.65 5.82
CA PHE A 262 -8.37 -13.08 4.48
C PHE A 262 -9.80 -13.22 3.96
N ALA A 263 -10.44 -14.39 4.13
CA ALA A 263 -11.81 -14.63 3.74
C ALA A 263 -12.80 -13.71 4.48
N MET A 264 -12.62 -13.56 5.78
CA MET A 264 -13.43 -12.65 6.61
C MET A 264 -13.27 -11.18 6.17
N THR A 265 -12.03 -10.76 5.92
CA THR A 265 -11.72 -9.41 5.45
C THR A 265 -12.36 -9.14 4.09
N GLN A 266 -12.26 -10.08 3.14
CA GLN A 266 -12.91 -9.95 1.84
C GLN A 266 -14.44 -9.84 1.97
N ALA A 267 -15.07 -10.69 2.79
CA ALA A 267 -16.51 -10.62 3.00
C ALA A 267 -16.93 -9.29 3.65
N ALA A 268 -16.16 -8.78 4.61
CA ALA A 268 -16.39 -7.47 5.23
C ALA A 268 -16.23 -6.33 4.21
N LEU A 269 -15.26 -6.42 3.30
CA LEU A 269 -15.07 -5.44 2.23
C LEU A 269 -16.23 -5.42 1.24
N ARG A 270 -16.91 -6.54 1.01
CA ARG A 270 -18.09 -6.61 0.12
C ARG A 270 -19.34 -5.97 0.69
N GLN A 271 -19.44 -5.85 2.01
CA GLN A 271 -20.56 -5.15 2.63
C GLN A 271 -20.40 -3.64 2.45
N LEU A 272 -21.44 -2.97 1.91
CA LEU A 272 -21.47 -1.50 1.83
C LEU A 272 -21.54 -0.89 3.24
N LYS A 273 -20.65 0.06 3.50
CA LYS A 273 -20.64 0.80 4.76
C LYS A 273 -20.41 2.28 4.46
N VAL A 274 -21.49 3.06 4.54
CA VAL A 274 -21.49 4.50 4.23
C VAL A 274 -20.28 5.24 4.80
N GLY A 275 -19.57 5.96 3.94
CA GLY A 275 -18.39 6.76 4.29
C GLY A 275 -17.11 5.95 4.52
N ARG A 276 -17.12 4.61 4.30
CA ARG A 276 -15.92 3.79 4.42
C ARG A 276 -14.98 4.06 3.27
N GLN A 277 -13.68 4.17 3.59
CA GLN A 277 -12.60 4.11 2.63
C GLN A 277 -11.58 3.06 3.06
N GLU A 278 -11.18 2.20 2.13
CA GLU A 278 -10.20 1.13 2.34
C GLU A 278 -9.24 1.07 1.17
N ILE A 279 -7.97 0.78 1.44
CA ILE A 279 -6.94 0.68 0.41
C ILE A 279 -6.51 -0.79 0.27
N VAL A 280 -6.48 -1.27 -0.96
CA VAL A 280 -6.02 -2.61 -1.34
C VAL A 280 -4.89 -2.46 -2.36
N GLU A 281 -3.72 -3.00 -2.03
CA GLU A 281 -2.56 -3.01 -2.92
C GLU A 281 -2.45 -4.35 -3.64
N LEU A 282 -2.31 -4.32 -4.96
CA LEU A 282 -2.11 -5.50 -5.79
C LEU A 282 -0.66 -5.56 -6.28
N ILE A 283 0.04 -6.60 -5.85
CA ILE A 283 1.43 -6.85 -6.23
C ILE A 283 1.45 -7.65 -7.54
N ALA A 284 2.38 -7.35 -8.45
CA ALA A 284 2.57 -8.12 -9.67
C ALA A 284 2.98 -9.57 -9.35
N ASN A 285 2.36 -10.55 -10.02
CA ASN A 285 2.78 -11.95 -9.93
C ASN A 285 4.04 -12.17 -10.78
N ASP A 286 5.22 -12.12 -10.20
CA ASP A 286 6.55 -12.16 -10.85
C ASP A 286 6.84 -13.39 -11.72
N LYS A 287 5.99 -14.41 -11.76
CA LYS A 287 6.28 -15.66 -12.46
C LYS A 287 6.00 -15.66 -13.97
N LYS A 288 5.27 -14.68 -14.51
CA LYS A 288 4.96 -14.61 -15.95
C LYS A 288 5.61 -13.42 -16.66
N ASP A 289 5.90 -12.33 -15.95
CA ASP A 289 6.44 -11.10 -16.53
C ASP A 289 7.97 -11.03 -16.52
N ALA A 290 8.65 -11.83 -15.69
CA ALA A 290 10.11 -11.98 -15.67
C ALA A 290 10.71 -12.58 -16.98
N ALA A 291 9.88 -13.13 -17.86
CA ALA A 291 10.33 -13.74 -19.11
C ALA A 291 10.37 -12.78 -20.32
N LYS A 292 9.96 -11.51 -20.16
CA LYS A 292 9.81 -10.55 -21.27
C LYS A 292 10.56 -9.21 -21.15
N GLY A 293 11.31 -8.99 -20.12
CA GLY A 293 12.07 -7.74 -20.01
C GLY A 293 13.23 -7.84 -19.05
N GLU A 294 14.44 -7.57 -19.51
CA GLU A 294 15.61 -7.21 -18.72
C GLU A 294 15.33 -5.89 -17.98
N GLY A 295 14.56 -5.92 -16.89
CA GLY A 295 14.26 -4.79 -16.05
C GLY A 295 14.11 -5.26 -14.61
N GLN A 296 15.11 -4.92 -13.80
CA GLN A 296 15.18 -5.16 -12.37
C GLN A 296 13.83 -4.87 -11.67
N SER A 297 13.05 -5.89 -11.40
CA SER A 297 11.90 -5.84 -10.46
C SER A 297 12.36 -6.05 -9.01
N GLY A 298 13.57 -5.65 -8.70
CA GLY A 298 14.07 -5.62 -7.35
C GLY A 298 13.73 -4.27 -6.72
N GLY A 299 12.72 -4.20 -5.87
CA GLY A 299 12.56 -3.09 -4.95
C GLY A 299 13.87 -2.92 -4.16
N VAL A 300 14.40 -1.70 -4.11
CA VAL A 300 15.52 -1.37 -3.24
C VAL A 300 15.02 -1.56 -1.81
N ASP A 301 15.74 -2.33 -0.99
CA ASP A 301 15.39 -2.67 0.41
C ASP A 301 14.17 -3.58 0.64
N GLY A 302 13.80 -4.45 -0.32
CA GLY A 302 12.74 -5.45 -0.09
C GLY A 302 11.30 -4.87 -0.08
N GLN A 303 11.10 -3.59 -0.36
CA GLN A 303 9.79 -3.01 -0.58
C GLN A 303 9.27 -3.39 -1.97
N VAL A 304 8.16 -4.12 -1.99
CA VAL A 304 7.48 -4.51 -3.22
C VAL A 304 6.59 -3.35 -3.67
N ASN A 305 6.84 -2.79 -4.85
CA ASN A 305 5.98 -1.74 -5.40
C ASN A 305 4.68 -2.37 -5.94
N PRO A 306 3.50 -1.91 -5.50
CA PRO A 306 2.25 -2.43 -6.02
C PRO A 306 2.10 -2.09 -7.51
N ARG A 307 1.53 -3.03 -8.29
CA ARG A 307 1.14 -2.79 -9.69
C ARG A 307 -0.08 -1.89 -9.76
N PHE A 308 -1.03 -2.09 -8.84
CA PHE A 308 -2.22 -1.25 -8.68
C PHE A 308 -2.48 -0.98 -7.21
N THR A 309 -2.91 0.24 -6.91
CA THR A 309 -3.47 0.62 -5.62
C THR A 309 -4.95 0.94 -5.82
N LEU A 310 -5.83 0.18 -5.16
CA LEU A 310 -7.28 0.33 -5.22
C LEU A 310 -7.77 0.99 -3.93
N ARG A 311 -8.43 2.14 -4.05
CA ARG A 311 -9.15 2.75 -2.92
C ARG A 311 -10.64 2.49 -3.11
N LEU A 312 -11.24 1.72 -2.20
CA LEU A 312 -12.67 1.49 -2.13
C LEU A 312 -13.31 2.66 -1.40
N VAL A 313 -14.28 3.30 -2.04
CA VAL A 313 -15.02 4.43 -1.45
C VAL A 313 -16.51 4.10 -1.47
N ASP A 314 -17.07 3.87 -0.29
CA ASP A 314 -18.51 3.68 -0.11
C ASP A 314 -19.17 5.06 0.05
N ALA A 315 -19.94 5.50 -0.95
CA ALA A 315 -20.48 6.84 -1.01
C ALA A 315 -21.35 7.17 0.22
N SER A 316 -21.27 8.42 0.68
CA SER A 316 -22.08 8.93 1.78
C SER A 316 -23.54 9.19 1.39
N MET A 317 -23.85 9.34 0.12
CA MET A 317 -25.19 9.48 -0.43
C MET A 317 -25.59 8.23 -1.20
N ARG A 318 -26.86 7.84 -1.10
CA ARG A 318 -27.38 6.60 -1.69
C ARG A 318 -27.48 6.71 -3.21
N GLY A 319 -26.53 6.12 -3.93
CA GLY A 319 -26.76 5.66 -5.28
C GLY A 319 -27.76 4.47 -5.31
N PRO A 320 -28.10 3.94 -6.46
CA PRO A 320 -28.88 2.71 -6.56
C PRO A 320 -28.23 1.63 -5.69
N ASN A 321 -29.00 1.00 -4.78
CA ASN A 321 -28.46 0.00 -3.84
C ASN A 321 -27.62 -1.05 -4.60
N GLY A 322 -26.34 -1.16 -4.25
CA GLY A 322 -25.43 -2.14 -4.80
C GLY A 322 -24.67 -1.72 -6.05
N SER A 323 -24.92 -0.53 -6.62
CA SER A 323 -24.19 -0.07 -7.81
C SER A 323 -22.69 0.14 -7.50
N CYS A 324 -21.84 -0.27 -8.45
CA CYS A 324 -20.39 -0.20 -8.33
C CYS A 324 -19.77 0.29 -9.64
N ALA A 325 -18.74 1.13 -9.54
CA ALA A 325 -17.92 1.53 -10.70
C ALA A 325 -16.44 1.53 -10.33
N VAL A 326 -15.58 1.40 -11.33
CA VAL A 326 -14.13 1.61 -11.21
C VAL A 326 -13.82 2.96 -11.85
N PHE A 327 -12.96 3.74 -11.20
CA PHE A 327 -12.42 4.98 -11.74
C PHE A 327 -10.91 4.85 -11.87
N LEU A 328 -10.40 4.89 -13.10
CA LEU A 328 -8.97 4.85 -13.38
C LEU A 328 -8.39 6.27 -13.24
N ILE A 329 -7.53 6.45 -12.26
CA ILE A 329 -6.82 7.72 -12.06
C ILE A 329 -5.76 7.85 -13.15
N PRO A 330 -5.76 8.93 -13.96
CA PRO A 330 -4.71 9.17 -14.94
C PRO A 330 -3.33 9.26 -14.28
N GLN A 331 -2.33 8.67 -14.92
CA GLN A 331 -0.95 8.70 -14.43
C GLN A 331 -0.44 10.15 -14.32
N GLY A 332 0.06 10.50 -13.15
CA GLY A 332 0.54 11.85 -12.86
C GLY A 332 -0.46 12.73 -12.10
N ARG A 333 -1.75 12.35 -12.06
CA ARG A 333 -2.81 13.13 -11.39
C ARG A 333 -3.20 12.58 -10.00
N GLU A 334 -2.50 11.58 -9.49
CA GLU A 334 -2.80 10.94 -8.20
C GLU A 334 -2.72 11.90 -7.00
N HIS A 335 -2.02 13.01 -7.14
CA HIS A 335 -1.86 14.05 -6.12
C HIS A 335 -3.06 15.01 -6.04
N GLU A 336 -3.91 15.06 -7.05
CA GLU A 336 -5.06 15.95 -7.06
C GLU A 336 -6.00 15.67 -5.88
N TRP A 337 -6.59 16.75 -5.35
CA TRP A 337 -7.42 16.69 -4.16
C TRP A 337 -8.51 15.61 -4.21
N MET A 338 -9.16 15.45 -5.35
CA MET A 338 -10.24 14.45 -5.54
C MET A 338 -9.76 12.99 -5.47
N PHE A 339 -8.45 12.74 -5.68
CA PHE A 339 -7.89 11.39 -5.64
C PHE A 339 -7.03 11.14 -4.39
N SER A 340 -6.40 12.19 -3.86
CA SER A 340 -5.42 12.11 -2.78
C SER A 340 -6.03 12.21 -1.38
N THR A 341 -7.18 12.88 -1.22
CA THR A 341 -7.84 13.10 0.07
C THR A 341 -9.06 12.20 0.29
N GLU A 342 -9.48 12.03 1.54
CA GLU A 342 -10.71 11.30 1.87
C GLU A 342 -11.95 12.08 1.46
N GLU A 343 -11.95 13.37 1.66
CA GLU A 343 -13.04 14.29 1.33
C GLU A 343 -13.26 14.33 -0.19
N GLY A 344 -12.18 14.51 -0.96
CA GLY A 344 -12.23 14.56 -2.43
C GLY A 344 -12.71 13.24 -3.03
N ALA A 345 -12.23 12.11 -2.51
CA ALA A 345 -12.68 10.78 -2.95
C ALA A 345 -14.18 10.55 -2.65
N ASN A 346 -14.68 11.04 -1.50
CA ASN A 346 -16.11 10.98 -1.16
C ASN A 346 -16.96 11.86 -2.08
N GLU A 347 -16.51 13.07 -2.40
CA GLU A 347 -17.21 13.94 -3.35
C GLU A 347 -17.24 13.35 -4.76
N LEU A 348 -16.13 12.77 -5.21
CA LEU A 348 -16.05 12.08 -6.49
C LEU A 348 -17.03 10.89 -6.54
N ALA A 349 -17.05 10.08 -5.49
CA ALA A 349 -17.98 8.94 -5.40
C ALA A 349 -19.45 9.38 -5.38
N ALA A 350 -19.77 10.44 -4.64
CA ALA A 350 -21.10 11.02 -4.59
C ALA A 350 -21.51 11.61 -5.95
N GLY A 351 -20.61 12.34 -6.61
CA GLY A 351 -20.84 12.91 -7.94
C GLY A 351 -20.99 11.86 -9.05
N ALA A 352 -20.27 10.75 -8.93
CA ALA A 352 -20.38 9.63 -9.88
C ALA A 352 -21.70 8.85 -9.75
N GLY A 353 -22.42 8.98 -8.61
CA GLY A 353 -23.76 8.39 -8.42
C GLY A 353 -23.76 6.88 -8.17
N PHE A 354 -22.64 6.28 -7.78
CA PHE A 354 -22.53 4.86 -7.44
C PHE A 354 -22.52 4.65 -5.93
N SER A 355 -22.99 3.49 -5.46
CA SER A 355 -22.92 3.11 -4.06
C SER A 355 -21.49 2.85 -3.61
N ARG A 356 -20.66 2.28 -4.51
CA ARG A 356 -19.22 2.09 -4.35
C ARG A 356 -18.47 2.60 -5.58
N LEU A 357 -17.45 3.40 -5.34
CA LEU A 357 -16.45 3.77 -6.35
C LEU A 357 -15.11 3.16 -5.97
N ILE A 358 -14.49 2.44 -6.90
CA ILE A 358 -13.15 1.88 -6.72
C ILE A 358 -12.19 2.76 -7.51
N LEU A 359 -11.44 3.62 -6.82
CA LEU A 359 -10.39 4.44 -7.43
C LEU A 359 -9.15 3.58 -7.64
N VAL A 360 -8.63 3.53 -8.85
CA VAL A 360 -7.47 2.73 -9.22
C VAL A 360 -6.32 3.62 -9.63
N ALA A 361 -5.26 3.63 -8.83
CA ALA A 361 -3.99 4.24 -9.17
C ALA A 361 -3.03 3.20 -9.76
N LEU A 362 -2.35 3.58 -10.84
CA LEU A 362 -1.39 2.74 -11.57
C LEU A 362 -0.01 2.82 -10.91
N GLY A 363 0.63 1.66 -10.71
CA GLY A 363 1.92 1.57 -10.03
C GLY A 363 3.06 2.31 -10.71
N ARG A 364 4.04 2.78 -9.90
CA ARG A 364 5.24 3.50 -10.38
C ARG A 364 6.45 2.59 -10.65
N GLY A 365 6.39 1.32 -10.25
CA GLY A 365 7.53 0.39 -10.23
C GLY A 365 8.00 -0.17 -11.57
N GLY A 366 8.02 0.63 -12.64
CA GLY A 366 8.48 0.18 -13.97
C GLY A 366 7.46 -0.66 -14.74
N HIS A 367 6.21 -0.72 -14.28
CA HIS A 367 5.13 -1.42 -14.95
C HIS A 367 4.71 -0.69 -16.23
N ALA A 368 4.59 -1.43 -17.33
CA ALA A 368 4.02 -0.90 -18.57
C ALA A 368 2.50 -1.08 -18.56
N PHE A 369 1.78 -0.03 -18.92
CA PHE A 369 0.33 -0.04 -19.08
C PHE A 369 -0.01 0.32 -20.55
N GLU A 370 -0.55 -0.66 -21.29
CA GLU A 370 -0.72 -0.50 -22.73
C GLU A 370 -2.04 0.21 -23.10
N SER A 371 -3.12 -0.09 -22.39
CA SER A 371 -4.42 0.51 -22.66
C SER A 371 -5.39 0.31 -21.49
N THR A 372 -6.44 1.13 -21.44
CA THR A 372 -7.55 1.00 -20.48
C THR A 372 -8.20 -0.40 -20.55
N ALA A 373 -8.38 -0.95 -21.76
CA ALA A 373 -8.97 -2.26 -21.96
C ALA A 373 -8.12 -3.39 -21.33
N LYS A 374 -6.79 -3.31 -21.43
CA LYS A 374 -5.90 -4.30 -20.80
C LYS A 374 -5.87 -4.18 -19.29
N VAL A 375 -5.88 -2.97 -18.75
CA VAL A 375 -6.01 -2.73 -17.31
C VAL A 375 -7.33 -3.29 -16.79
N GLN A 376 -8.41 -3.10 -17.53
CA GLN A 376 -9.72 -3.67 -17.20
C GLN A 376 -9.69 -5.20 -17.19
N GLU A 377 -9.12 -5.83 -18.23
CA GLU A 377 -8.98 -7.29 -18.31
C GLU A 377 -8.20 -7.84 -17.10
N GLU A 378 -7.11 -7.20 -16.72
CA GLU A 378 -6.26 -7.59 -15.59
C GLU A 378 -6.96 -7.44 -14.24
N LEU A 379 -7.72 -6.36 -14.05
CA LEU A 379 -8.37 -6.04 -12.79
C LEU A 379 -9.74 -6.69 -12.60
N ASN A 380 -10.40 -7.13 -13.67
CA ASN A 380 -11.81 -7.52 -13.65
C ASN A 380 -12.13 -8.57 -12.57
N ALA A 381 -11.30 -9.61 -12.44
CA ALA A 381 -11.49 -10.65 -11.42
C ALA A 381 -11.43 -10.04 -10.00
N LYS A 382 -10.45 -9.16 -9.75
CA LYS A 382 -10.27 -8.54 -8.43
C LYS A 382 -11.35 -7.51 -8.11
N VAL A 383 -11.78 -6.76 -9.09
CA VAL A 383 -12.90 -5.80 -8.96
C VAL A 383 -14.20 -6.53 -8.61
N MET A 384 -14.48 -7.68 -9.24
CA MET A 384 -15.64 -8.51 -8.92
C MET A 384 -15.57 -9.09 -7.49
N GLU A 385 -14.37 -9.43 -7.00
CA GLU A 385 -14.18 -9.85 -5.60
C GLU A 385 -14.47 -8.71 -4.60
N LEU A 386 -14.19 -7.47 -4.96
CA LEU A 386 -14.35 -6.28 -4.12
C LEU A 386 -15.70 -5.56 -4.34
N ALA A 387 -16.48 -5.98 -5.33
CA ALA A 387 -17.81 -5.43 -5.60
C ALA A 387 -18.76 -5.69 -4.43
N PRO A 388 -19.76 -4.82 -4.21
CA PRO A 388 -20.77 -5.04 -3.18
C PRO A 388 -21.46 -6.40 -3.33
N ASP A 389 -21.82 -7.03 -2.21
CA ASP A 389 -22.56 -8.31 -2.20
C ASP A 389 -23.98 -8.17 -2.76
N THR A 390 -24.51 -6.95 -2.79
CA THR A 390 -25.81 -6.58 -3.35
C THR A 390 -25.79 -6.40 -4.87
N LEU A 391 -24.60 -6.38 -5.51
CA LEU A 391 -24.48 -6.29 -6.98
C LEU A 391 -25.00 -7.57 -7.63
N GLY A 392 -25.85 -7.44 -8.65
CA GLY A 392 -26.39 -8.57 -9.42
C GLY A 392 -25.27 -9.35 -10.14
N SER A 393 -25.43 -10.68 -10.26
CA SER A 393 -24.40 -11.54 -10.90
C SER A 393 -24.13 -11.19 -12.37
N ASP A 394 -25.09 -10.57 -13.04
CA ASP A 394 -25.03 -10.24 -14.47
C ASP A 394 -24.74 -8.75 -14.72
N GLU A 395 -24.60 -7.96 -13.65
CA GLU A 395 -24.29 -6.54 -13.77
C GLU A 395 -22.82 -6.31 -14.12
N LYS A 396 -22.61 -5.52 -15.18
CA LYS A 396 -21.26 -5.10 -15.60
C LYS A 396 -20.82 -3.88 -14.80
N ILE A 397 -19.63 -3.92 -14.26
CA ILE A 397 -19.02 -2.79 -13.56
C ILE A 397 -18.37 -1.87 -14.60
N PRO A 398 -18.84 -0.61 -14.75
CA PRO A 398 -18.24 0.33 -15.68
C PRO A 398 -16.87 0.80 -15.19
N TYR A 399 -15.98 1.05 -16.16
CA TYR A 399 -14.69 1.70 -15.94
C TYR A 399 -14.75 3.14 -16.44
N LEU A 400 -14.54 4.08 -15.55
CA LEU A 400 -14.61 5.52 -15.76
C LEU A 400 -13.19 6.10 -15.79
N THR A 401 -13.01 7.20 -16.55
CA THR A 401 -11.79 8.01 -16.57
C THR A 401 -12.14 9.45 -16.91
N VAL A 402 -11.29 10.41 -16.57
CA VAL A 402 -11.49 11.83 -16.90
C VAL A 402 -11.18 12.12 -18.36
N GLU A 403 -10.27 11.35 -18.98
CA GLU A 403 -9.74 11.58 -20.33
C GLU A 403 -9.72 10.29 -21.15
N GLU A 404 -9.50 10.42 -22.48
CA GLU A 404 -9.34 9.27 -23.38
C GLU A 404 -8.00 8.55 -23.18
N GLY A 405 -7.66 8.11 -21.95
CA GLY A 405 -6.42 7.36 -21.72
C GLY A 405 -5.99 7.24 -20.27
N LEU A 406 -4.85 6.58 -20.09
CA LEU A 406 -4.25 6.33 -18.78
C LEU A 406 -3.28 7.44 -18.34
N GLY A 407 -3.11 8.52 -19.14
CA GLY A 407 -2.02 9.47 -18.98
C GLY A 407 -0.66 8.86 -19.39
N ALA A 408 0.37 9.66 -19.40
CA ALA A 408 1.74 9.23 -19.73
C ALA A 408 2.70 9.58 -18.60
N ARG A 409 3.28 8.55 -17.97
CA ARG A 409 4.31 8.70 -16.96
C ARG A 409 5.56 7.93 -17.38
N ASN A 410 6.72 8.59 -17.30
CA ASN A 410 8.01 7.99 -17.53
C ASN A 410 8.88 8.12 -16.27
N VAL A 411 9.22 7.02 -15.63
CA VAL A 411 10.15 7.00 -14.48
C VAL A 411 11.57 7.15 -15.01
N VAL A 412 12.19 8.30 -14.76
CA VAL A 412 13.56 8.64 -15.23
C VAL A 412 14.63 8.13 -14.28
N HIS A 413 14.29 8.06 -12.98
CA HIS A 413 15.20 7.56 -11.96
C HIS A 413 14.41 7.01 -10.77
N GLN A 414 14.94 5.95 -10.17
CA GLN A 414 14.49 5.39 -8.92
C GLN A 414 15.68 5.27 -7.98
N GLY A 415 15.53 5.66 -6.74
CA GLY A 415 16.59 5.62 -5.74
C GLY A 415 16.07 5.43 -4.33
N THR A 416 17.02 5.22 -3.40
CA THR A 416 16.74 5.16 -1.96
C THR A 416 17.72 6.04 -1.23
N SER A 417 17.23 6.82 -0.28
CA SER A 417 18.03 7.54 0.68
C SER A 417 17.90 6.88 2.06
N PRO A 418 19.01 6.75 2.81
CA PRO A 418 18.97 6.29 4.21
C PRO A 418 18.13 7.20 5.13
N LEU A 419 17.97 8.48 4.78
CA LEU A 419 17.25 9.49 5.57
C LEU A 419 15.81 9.72 5.08
N SER A 420 15.62 9.74 3.76
CA SER A 420 14.33 10.10 3.14
C SER A 420 13.55 8.89 2.61
N GLY A 421 14.15 7.69 2.61
CA GLY A 421 13.53 6.48 2.08
C GLY A 421 13.58 6.38 0.54
N ALA A 422 12.79 5.48 -0.02
CA ALA A 422 12.74 5.24 -1.45
C ALA A 422 11.97 6.37 -2.17
N PHE A 423 12.42 6.72 -3.39
CA PHE A 423 11.83 7.81 -4.18
C PHE A 423 11.90 7.52 -5.69
N PHE A 424 11.04 8.22 -6.43
CA PHE A 424 11.07 8.27 -7.89
C PHE A 424 11.31 9.69 -8.38
N VAL A 425 12.02 9.80 -9.50
CA VAL A 425 12.00 10.97 -10.39
C VAL A 425 11.21 10.56 -11.62
N GLU A 426 10.09 11.19 -11.85
CA GLU A 426 9.18 10.86 -12.95
C GLU A 426 8.93 12.06 -13.86
N GLU A 427 8.66 11.80 -15.13
CA GLU A 427 8.20 12.81 -16.10
C GLU A 427 6.76 12.48 -16.46
N VAL A 428 5.92 13.50 -16.39
CA VAL A 428 4.49 13.44 -16.72
C VAL A 428 4.17 14.48 -17.79
N GLN A 429 3.13 14.19 -18.60
CA GLN A 429 2.55 15.15 -19.51
C GLN A 429 1.24 15.64 -18.91
N GLU A 430 1.15 16.94 -18.66
CA GLU A 430 -0.10 17.60 -18.25
C GLU A 430 -0.42 18.69 -19.26
N ASP A 431 -1.56 18.60 -19.89
CA ASP A 431 -1.93 19.41 -21.04
C ASP A 431 -0.80 19.45 -22.08
N ASP A 432 -0.31 20.65 -22.43
CA ASP A 432 0.80 20.83 -23.36
C ASP A 432 2.17 20.94 -22.65
N GLU A 433 2.22 20.71 -21.34
CA GLU A 433 3.42 20.88 -20.53
C GLU A 433 4.05 19.55 -20.12
N LYS A 434 5.35 19.46 -20.24
CA LYS A 434 6.11 18.32 -19.72
C LYS A 434 6.74 18.67 -18.39
N LEU A 435 6.34 17.97 -17.34
CA LEU A 435 6.76 18.21 -15.97
C LEU A 435 7.67 17.08 -15.48
N ARG A 436 8.62 17.41 -14.61
CA ARG A 436 9.45 16.42 -13.91
C ARG A 436 9.25 16.57 -12.41
N ARG A 437 8.97 15.45 -11.74
CA ARG A 437 8.55 15.38 -10.34
C ARG A 437 9.47 14.50 -9.50
N LEU A 438 9.68 14.90 -8.25
CA LEU A 438 10.23 14.07 -7.19
C LEU A 438 9.09 13.60 -6.30
N VAL A 439 8.97 12.28 -6.12
CA VAL A 439 7.91 11.65 -5.31
C VAL A 439 8.53 10.61 -4.39
N PHE A 440 8.23 10.67 -3.09
CA PHE A 440 8.65 9.65 -2.12
C PHE A 440 7.63 8.52 -2.02
N LEU A 441 8.12 7.27 -1.88
CA LEU A 441 7.23 6.12 -1.72
C LEU A 441 6.43 6.16 -0.42
N SER A 442 6.97 6.79 0.63
CA SER A 442 6.27 6.98 1.90
C SER A 442 5.01 7.84 1.77
N ASN A 443 4.89 8.62 0.68
CA ASN A 443 3.74 9.46 0.39
C ASN A 443 3.60 9.73 -1.12
N THR A 444 3.11 8.75 -1.84
CA THR A 444 3.00 8.78 -3.31
C THR A 444 1.98 9.79 -3.85
N ASN A 445 1.14 10.33 -2.97
CA ASN A 445 0.12 11.33 -3.31
C ASN A 445 0.60 12.78 -3.14
N VAL A 446 1.85 12.99 -2.74
CA VAL A 446 2.44 14.32 -2.58
C VAL A 446 3.64 14.46 -3.49
N ILE A 447 3.62 15.49 -4.31
CA ILE A 447 4.76 15.90 -5.12
C ILE A 447 5.70 16.72 -4.22
N GLN A 448 6.91 16.19 -4.00
CA GLN A 448 7.92 16.88 -3.19
C GLN A 448 8.58 18.04 -3.93
N SER A 449 8.79 17.89 -5.24
CA SER A 449 9.37 18.94 -6.07
C SER A 449 8.93 18.74 -7.52
N GLU A 450 8.72 19.83 -8.23
CA GLU A 450 8.32 19.82 -9.62
C GLU A 450 9.03 20.92 -10.42
N VAL A 451 9.42 20.60 -11.64
CA VAL A 451 9.99 21.53 -12.62
C VAL A 451 9.36 21.30 -13.99
N LYS A 452 9.23 22.39 -14.74
CA LYS A 452 8.82 22.37 -16.13
C LYS A 452 10.02 22.06 -17.04
N LEU A 453 9.84 21.19 -18.01
CA LEU A 453 10.86 20.89 -19.01
C LEU A 453 10.67 21.74 -20.26
N GLN A 454 11.76 22.37 -20.74
CA GLN A 454 11.73 23.16 -21.98
C GLN A 454 11.60 22.19 -23.18
N THR A 455 10.56 22.35 -23.97
CA THR A 455 10.47 21.73 -25.29
C THR A 455 11.45 22.41 -26.23
N HIS A 456 12.31 21.65 -26.92
CA HIS A 456 13.34 22.16 -27.79
C HIS A 456 12.85 23.23 -28.79
N GLY A 457 13.22 24.49 -28.56
CA GLY A 457 12.86 25.62 -29.41
C GLY A 457 13.73 26.87 -29.19
N ASN A 458 14.20 27.15 -28.00
CA ASN A 458 14.97 28.35 -27.67
C ASN A 458 15.96 28.10 -26.53
N ALA A 459 17.09 27.48 -26.83
CA ALA A 459 18.21 27.45 -25.89
C ALA A 459 19.13 28.61 -26.13
N ALA A 460 19.16 29.59 -25.24
CA ALA A 460 20.23 30.60 -25.21
C ALA A 460 21.54 29.94 -24.74
N PRO A 461 22.69 30.22 -25.32
CA PRO A 461 23.97 29.62 -24.94
C PRO A 461 24.42 30.12 -23.56
N ALA A 462 24.69 29.16 -22.66
CA ALA A 462 25.23 29.45 -21.35
C ALA A 462 26.67 29.96 -21.41
N PRO A 463 27.08 30.93 -20.57
CA PRO A 463 28.46 31.38 -20.49
C PRO A 463 29.38 30.28 -19.94
N ALA A 464 30.54 30.13 -20.54
CA ALA A 464 31.54 29.13 -20.18
C ALA A 464 32.15 29.45 -18.80
N ALA A 465 31.93 28.58 -17.81
CA ALA A 465 32.61 28.64 -16.52
C ALA A 465 33.98 27.99 -16.61
N THR A 466 35.02 28.75 -16.41
CA THR A 466 36.38 28.28 -16.12
C THR A 466 36.51 27.96 -14.64
N SER A 467 36.57 26.70 -14.28
CA SER A 467 36.93 26.27 -12.92
C SER A 467 38.19 25.42 -12.94
N ALA A 468 39.23 25.88 -12.25
CA ALA A 468 40.43 25.13 -11.94
C ALA A 468 40.11 24.13 -10.77
N PRO A 469 40.77 22.95 -10.74
CA PRO A 469 40.52 21.98 -9.67
C PRO A 469 41.35 22.34 -8.43
N VAL A 470 40.67 22.36 -7.26
CA VAL A 470 41.33 22.37 -5.97
C VAL A 470 41.74 20.94 -5.63
N GLU A 471 43.03 20.70 -5.49
CA GLU A 471 43.59 19.43 -4.97
C GLU A 471 43.64 19.47 -3.46
N THR A 472 43.03 18.48 -2.82
CA THR A 472 43.31 18.14 -1.42
C THR A 472 44.41 17.11 -1.33
N PRO A 473 45.38 17.21 -0.38
CA PRO A 473 46.48 16.28 -0.30
C PRO A 473 46.04 15.00 0.46
N ALA A 474 46.19 13.85 -0.22
CA ALA A 474 46.07 12.53 0.39
C ALA A 474 47.49 12.03 0.76
N ALA A 475 47.62 11.50 1.96
CA ALA A 475 48.81 10.90 2.52
C ALA A 475 49.30 9.72 1.69
N ALA A 476 50.64 9.62 1.57
CA ALA A 476 51.35 8.60 0.81
C ALA A 476 51.41 7.27 1.63
N GLU A 477 50.95 6.19 1.00
CA GLU A 477 51.41 4.84 1.32
C GLU A 477 52.16 4.29 0.10
N THR A 478 53.43 3.95 0.33
CA THR A 478 54.31 3.33 -0.63
C THR A 478 54.11 1.82 -0.70
N SER A 479 53.71 1.30 -1.87
CA SER A 479 53.85 -0.12 -2.16
C SER A 479 54.46 -0.29 -3.58
N ASP A 480 55.48 -1.14 -3.68
CA ASP A 480 56.21 -1.52 -4.86
C ASP A 480 55.27 -2.07 -5.97
N MET A 481 55.15 -1.36 -7.06
CA MET A 481 54.46 -1.81 -8.29
C MET A 481 55.42 -1.82 -9.46
N THR A 482 55.37 -2.86 -10.29
CA THR A 482 56.16 -2.98 -11.52
C THR A 482 55.69 -1.98 -12.61
N PRO A 483 56.60 -1.59 -13.56
CA PRO A 483 56.25 -0.61 -14.63
C PRO A 483 55.05 -1.02 -15.49
N GLU A 484 54.75 -2.31 -15.62
CA GLU A 484 53.61 -2.80 -16.41
C GLU A 484 52.28 -2.65 -15.65
N GLU A 485 52.27 -2.85 -14.34
CA GLU A 485 51.09 -2.64 -13.47
C GLU A 485 50.75 -1.15 -13.37
N ALA A 486 51.76 -0.27 -13.33
CA ALA A 486 51.54 1.17 -13.35
C ALA A 486 50.96 1.65 -14.70
N ALA A 487 51.31 1.04 -15.81
CA ALA A 487 50.72 1.36 -17.13
C ALA A 487 49.27 0.84 -17.25
N ALA A 488 48.94 -0.30 -16.65
CA ALA A 488 47.59 -0.85 -16.60
C ALA A 488 46.67 -0.03 -15.70
N ALA A 489 47.17 0.43 -14.55
CA ALA A 489 46.45 1.31 -13.62
C ALA A 489 46.20 2.70 -14.25
N ALA A 490 47.16 3.25 -14.99
CA ALA A 490 47.00 4.51 -15.74
C ALA A 490 45.96 4.39 -16.85
N LYS A 491 45.89 3.26 -17.56
CA LYS A 491 44.86 2.99 -18.58
C LYS A 491 43.46 2.82 -17.94
N LYS A 492 43.36 2.15 -16.76
CA LYS A 492 42.10 2.04 -15.98
C LYS A 492 41.63 3.41 -15.45
N LYS A 493 42.56 4.26 -14.94
CA LYS A 493 42.25 5.64 -14.52
C LYS A 493 41.79 6.51 -15.69
N LYS A 494 42.42 6.43 -16.88
CA LYS A 494 41.99 7.15 -18.09
C LYS A 494 40.60 6.66 -18.58
N ASN A 495 40.31 5.37 -18.53
CA ASN A 495 39.00 4.83 -18.92
C ASN A 495 37.88 5.19 -17.89
N ASN A 496 38.18 5.20 -16.58
CA ASN A 496 37.26 5.66 -15.57
C ASN A 496 37.01 7.17 -15.68
N ASN A 497 38.01 7.99 -15.95
CA ASN A 497 37.84 9.42 -16.22
C ASN A 497 37.02 9.69 -17.50
N LYS A 498 37.19 8.92 -18.57
CA LYS A 498 36.34 9.00 -19.76
C LYS A 498 34.91 8.56 -19.50
N LYS A 499 34.70 7.50 -18.68
CA LYS A 499 33.34 7.09 -18.23
C LYS A 499 32.70 8.13 -17.35
N ASN A 500 33.45 8.73 -16.42
CA ASN A 500 32.96 9.80 -15.56
C ASN A 500 32.69 11.11 -16.33
N GLN A 501 33.50 11.46 -17.30
CA GLN A 501 33.23 12.59 -18.21
C GLN A 501 32.03 12.32 -19.12
N LYS A 502 31.85 11.07 -19.61
CA LYS A 502 30.63 10.70 -20.35
C LYS A 502 29.37 10.71 -19.47
N LYS A 503 29.50 10.27 -18.21
CA LYS A 503 28.39 10.38 -17.20
C LYS A 503 28.09 11.85 -16.88
N LYS A 504 29.10 12.69 -16.64
CA LYS A 504 28.92 14.15 -16.44
C LYS A 504 28.31 14.84 -17.66
N LYS A 505 28.77 14.54 -18.89
CA LYS A 505 28.15 15.08 -20.12
C LYS A 505 26.71 14.57 -20.33
N LYS A 506 26.38 13.33 -19.94
CA LYS A 506 25.02 12.79 -20.03
C LYS A 506 24.11 13.38 -18.96
N ALA A 507 24.66 13.74 -17.78
CA ALA A 507 23.95 14.47 -16.73
C ALA A 507 23.71 15.93 -17.12
N GLN A 508 24.73 16.61 -17.70
CA GLN A 508 24.58 17.98 -18.24
C GLN A 508 23.59 18.04 -19.41
N ALA A 509 23.53 17.02 -20.27
CA ALA A 509 22.52 16.92 -21.34
C ALA A 509 21.08 16.70 -20.79
N LYS A 510 20.95 16.12 -19.58
CA LYS A 510 19.65 15.97 -18.91
C LYS A 510 19.21 17.24 -18.18
N GLN A 511 20.13 18.14 -17.85
CA GLN A 511 19.83 19.46 -17.25
C GLN A 511 19.44 20.53 -18.29
N ALA A 512 19.85 20.39 -19.54
CA ALA A 512 19.65 21.36 -20.63
C ALA A 512 18.17 21.60 -21.04
N GLY A 513 17.22 21.21 -20.21
CA GLY A 513 15.81 21.36 -20.50
C GLY A 513 14.95 21.76 -19.31
N VAL A 514 15.53 22.18 -18.18
CA VAL A 514 14.74 22.62 -17.02
C VAL A 514 14.50 24.12 -17.09
N ASP A 515 13.25 24.53 -16.92
CA ASP A 515 12.87 25.94 -16.80
C ASP A 515 12.98 26.41 -15.33
N THR A 516 14.06 27.10 -15.00
CA THR A 516 14.31 27.63 -13.65
C THR A 516 13.49 28.88 -13.32
N SER A 517 12.71 29.41 -14.26
CA SER A 517 11.78 30.51 -14.03
C SER A 517 10.37 30.03 -13.60
N TYR A 518 10.13 28.72 -13.66
CA TYR A 518 8.87 28.10 -13.28
C TYR A 518 8.85 27.73 -11.79
N LEU A 519 7.82 28.14 -11.09
CA LEU A 519 7.50 27.71 -9.71
C LEU A 519 6.19 26.95 -9.73
N ALA A 520 6.25 25.66 -9.49
CA ALA A 520 5.11 24.76 -9.54
C ALA A 520 4.10 25.00 -8.39
N PHE A 521 4.61 25.35 -7.22
CA PHE A 521 3.80 25.43 -6.01
C PHE A 521 3.41 26.87 -5.71
N ASP A 522 2.12 27.11 -5.48
CA ASP A 522 1.62 28.46 -5.17
C ASP A 522 2.22 29.03 -3.89
N TYR A 523 2.53 28.18 -2.89
CA TYR A 523 3.21 28.65 -1.69
C TYR A 523 4.64 29.15 -1.96
N HIS A 524 5.36 28.60 -2.94
CA HIS A 524 6.65 29.15 -3.37
C HIS A 524 6.48 30.54 -4.00
N LYS A 525 5.46 30.74 -4.84
CA LYS A 525 5.12 32.05 -5.37
C LYS A 525 4.77 33.02 -4.25
N GLY A 526 3.98 32.56 -3.26
CA GLY A 526 3.66 33.29 -2.04
C GLY A 526 4.91 33.67 -1.23
N MET A 527 5.90 32.79 -1.11
CA MET A 527 7.19 33.10 -0.45
C MET A 527 7.95 34.18 -1.20
N VAL A 528 8.02 34.10 -2.53
CA VAL A 528 8.67 35.14 -3.35
C VAL A 528 7.94 36.47 -3.21
N ALA A 529 6.60 36.49 -3.20
CA ALA A 529 5.79 37.70 -2.99
C ALA A 529 6.02 38.34 -1.60
N ALA A 530 6.01 37.50 -0.56
CA ALA A 530 6.26 37.95 0.82
C ALA A 530 7.70 38.47 0.98
N LEU A 531 8.71 37.76 0.42
CA LEU A 531 10.11 38.17 0.42
C LEU A 531 10.29 39.50 -0.32
N HIS A 532 9.66 39.66 -1.49
CA HIS A 532 9.71 40.89 -2.25
C HIS A 532 9.11 42.05 -1.45
N ALA A 533 7.92 41.87 -0.95
CA ALA A 533 7.22 42.95 -0.19
C ALA A 533 7.95 43.30 1.11
N ALA A 534 8.38 42.32 1.88
CA ALA A 534 8.96 42.51 3.21
C ALA A 534 10.44 42.94 3.21
N SER A 535 11.21 42.58 2.19
CA SER A 535 12.66 42.78 2.16
C SER A 535 13.19 43.39 0.85
N LEU A 536 12.99 42.73 -0.29
CA LEU A 536 13.64 43.09 -1.56
C LEU A 536 13.23 44.52 -2.04
N SER A 537 12.02 44.94 -1.78
CA SER A 537 11.52 46.23 -2.17
C SER A 537 12.19 47.42 -1.44
N TYR A 538 12.90 47.19 -0.36
CA TYR A 538 13.63 48.18 0.43
C TYR A 538 15.10 48.26 0.08
N ARG A 539 15.58 47.50 -0.90
CA ARG A 539 16.99 47.52 -1.34
C ARG A 539 17.29 48.87 -2.01
N THR A 540 18.47 49.39 -1.70
CA THR A 540 18.95 50.69 -2.24
C THR A 540 19.29 50.61 -3.71
N ALA A 541 19.74 49.43 -4.18
CA ALA A 541 20.01 49.14 -5.58
C ALA A 541 19.50 47.72 -5.91
N PRO A 542 18.98 47.46 -7.13
CA PRO A 542 18.49 46.14 -7.52
C PRO A 542 19.54 45.03 -7.37
N ASP A 543 20.79 45.31 -7.66
CA ASP A 543 21.92 44.39 -7.63
C ASP A 543 22.66 44.36 -6.28
N ALA A 544 22.21 45.11 -5.27
CA ALA A 544 22.78 45.02 -3.93
C ALA A 544 22.64 43.59 -3.41
N LEU A 545 23.72 43.06 -2.82
CA LEU A 545 23.76 41.70 -2.31
C LEU A 545 22.68 41.48 -1.25
N HIS A 546 21.93 40.37 -1.38
CA HIS A 546 20.89 39.94 -0.45
C HIS A 546 21.15 38.51 -0.02
N ARG A 547 21.59 38.30 1.20
CA ARG A 547 21.95 36.99 1.75
C ARG A 547 20.70 36.28 2.26
N THR A 548 20.41 35.13 1.66
CA THR A 548 19.25 34.32 2.01
C THR A 548 19.68 32.94 2.48
N LEU A 549 19.18 32.52 3.62
CA LEU A 549 19.28 31.14 4.09
C LEU A 549 17.96 30.41 3.81
N VAL A 550 18.03 29.32 3.07
CA VAL A 550 16.89 28.43 2.81
C VAL A 550 17.08 27.13 3.58
N LEU A 551 16.20 26.84 4.51
CA LEU A 551 16.18 25.60 5.28
C LEU A 551 15.23 24.61 4.59
N GLY A 552 15.79 23.49 4.11
CA GLY A 552 15.18 22.56 3.17
C GLY A 552 15.51 22.90 1.72
N LEU A 553 15.92 21.91 0.96
CA LEU A 553 16.26 22.07 -0.46
C LEU A 553 15.23 21.41 -1.37
N GLY A 554 14.85 20.15 -1.07
CA GLY A 554 14.08 19.33 -1.98
C GLY A 554 14.76 19.22 -3.36
N GLY A 555 14.04 19.47 -4.45
CA GLY A 555 14.61 19.59 -5.79
C GLY A 555 15.40 20.87 -6.05
N GLY A 556 15.50 21.77 -5.08
CA GLY A 556 16.19 23.05 -5.21
C GLY A 556 15.43 24.12 -6.01
N CYS A 557 14.15 23.91 -6.30
CA CYS A 557 13.37 24.76 -7.20
C CYS A 557 13.26 26.20 -6.70
N LEU A 558 12.92 26.42 -5.44
CA LEU A 558 12.82 27.75 -4.85
C LEU A 558 14.20 28.44 -4.79
N ALA A 559 15.21 27.73 -4.28
CA ALA A 559 16.56 28.26 -4.17
C ALA A 559 17.13 28.67 -5.54
N GLN A 560 16.97 27.81 -6.56
CA GLN A 560 17.43 28.08 -7.93
C GLN A 560 16.65 29.23 -8.58
N TYR A 561 15.33 29.27 -8.35
CA TYR A 561 14.51 30.40 -8.82
C TYR A 561 14.99 31.74 -8.26
N LEU A 562 15.21 31.81 -6.94
CA LEU A 562 15.70 33.03 -6.27
C LEU A 562 17.07 33.46 -6.85
N HIS A 563 17.98 32.52 -7.02
CA HIS A 563 19.29 32.77 -7.56
C HIS A 563 19.28 33.29 -9.02
N ASP A 564 18.49 32.63 -9.88
CA ASP A 564 18.52 32.92 -11.33
C ASP A 564 17.63 34.13 -11.71
N ASN A 565 16.51 34.34 -11.00
CA ASN A 565 15.50 35.30 -11.42
C ASN A 565 15.48 36.58 -10.55
N VAL A 566 16.01 36.53 -9.32
CA VAL A 566 16.06 37.71 -8.45
C VAL A 566 17.47 38.27 -8.41
N PRO A 567 17.70 39.50 -8.97
CA PRO A 567 19.03 40.06 -9.03
C PRO A 567 19.70 40.23 -7.66
N GLY A 568 20.99 39.94 -7.57
CA GLY A 568 21.79 40.13 -6.36
C GLY A 568 21.54 39.14 -5.23
N MET A 569 20.81 38.05 -5.47
CA MET A 569 20.61 37.00 -4.44
C MET A 569 21.89 36.20 -4.20
N ASP A 570 22.24 36.01 -2.93
CA ASP A 570 23.29 35.12 -2.43
C ASP A 570 22.62 34.09 -1.52
N VAL A 571 22.43 32.87 -2.02
CA VAL A 571 21.62 31.83 -1.40
C VAL A 571 22.48 30.77 -0.77
N THR A 572 22.27 30.52 0.52
CA THR A 572 22.77 29.32 1.21
C THR A 572 21.60 28.43 1.51
N ALA A 573 21.58 27.21 0.95
CA ALA A 573 20.57 26.21 1.26
C ALA A 573 21.13 25.19 2.28
N CYS A 574 20.35 24.82 3.28
CA CYS A 574 20.70 23.79 4.25
C CYS A 574 19.80 22.58 4.01
N GLU A 575 20.40 21.45 3.65
CA GLU A 575 19.70 20.19 3.38
C GLU A 575 20.24 19.06 4.25
N LEU A 576 19.34 18.28 4.83
CA LEU A 576 19.71 17.16 5.71
C LEU A 576 20.26 15.98 4.90
N ASP A 577 19.72 15.74 3.71
CA ASP A 577 19.91 14.52 2.94
C ASP A 577 20.84 14.75 1.73
N PRO A 578 22.09 14.24 1.75
CA PRO A 578 23.02 14.40 0.62
C PRO A 578 22.52 13.72 -0.66
N THR A 579 21.66 12.70 -0.52
CA THR A 579 21.07 12.04 -1.70
C THR A 579 20.13 12.99 -2.43
N ILE A 580 19.35 13.77 -1.71
CA ILE A 580 18.42 14.76 -2.27
C ILE A 580 19.19 15.90 -2.96
N VAL A 581 20.29 16.36 -2.38
CA VAL A 581 21.18 17.33 -3.08
C VAL A 581 21.63 16.77 -4.42
N THR A 582 22.07 15.50 -4.46
CA THR A 582 22.47 14.85 -5.70
C THR A 582 21.34 14.76 -6.73
N VAL A 583 20.11 14.48 -6.25
CA VAL A 583 18.90 14.43 -7.09
C VAL A 583 18.57 15.82 -7.65
N ALA A 584 18.61 16.86 -6.81
CA ALA A 584 18.40 18.23 -7.24
C ALA A 584 19.37 18.64 -8.36
N GLU A 585 20.66 18.34 -8.19
CA GLU A 585 21.70 18.63 -9.20
C GLU A 585 21.53 17.83 -10.48
N GLN A 586 21.16 16.55 -10.39
CA GLN A 586 21.09 15.68 -11.57
C GLN A 586 19.80 15.81 -12.38
N TYR A 587 18.69 16.16 -11.73
CA TYR A 587 17.38 16.08 -12.37
C TYR A 587 16.58 17.37 -12.36
N PHE A 588 16.81 18.29 -11.40
CA PHE A 588 15.97 19.49 -11.20
C PHE A 588 16.65 20.79 -11.62
N GLY A 589 17.82 20.73 -12.26
CA GLY A 589 18.52 21.90 -12.76
C GLY A 589 19.23 22.73 -11.68
N PHE A 590 19.27 22.23 -10.44
CA PHE A 590 19.98 22.89 -9.36
C PHE A 590 21.50 22.93 -9.62
N ARG A 591 22.12 24.09 -9.36
CA ARG A 591 23.55 24.32 -9.61
C ARG A 591 24.14 25.15 -8.50
N GLN A 592 25.32 24.77 -8.04
CA GLN A 592 26.08 25.55 -7.08
C GLN A 592 27.12 26.42 -7.81
N ASP A 593 27.30 27.65 -7.32
CA ASP A 593 28.30 28.62 -7.78
C ASP A 593 28.74 29.55 -6.63
N GLU A 594 29.35 30.69 -6.94
CA GLU A 594 29.84 31.66 -5.94
C GLU A 594 28.70 32.27 -5.08
N ARG A 595 27.48 32.32 -5.59
CA ARG A 595 26.29 32.91 -4.92
C ARG A 595 25.22 31.86 -4.58
N MET A 596 25.44 30.60 -4.90
CA MET A 596 24.55 29.49 -4.57
C MET A 596 25.34 28.34 -3.98
N ARG A 597 25.14 28.03 -2.72
CA ARG A 597 25.84 26.94 -2.01
C ARG A 597 24.90 26.10 -1.16
N VAL A 598 25.25 24.84 -1.02
CA VAL A 598 24.52 23.90 -0.16
C VAL A 598 25.39 23.48 1.02
N VAL A 599 24.81 23.52 2.19
CA VAL A 599 25.35 22.93 3.43
C VAL A 599 24.56 21.67 3.72
N VAL A 600 25.24 20.51 3.72
CA VAL A 600 24.61 19.25 4.12
C VAL A 600 24.69 19.12 5.64
N ALA A 601 23.61 19.46 6.33
CA ALA A 601 23.54 19.46 7.78
C ALA A 601 22.08 19.39 8.28
N ASP A 602 21.94 19.03 9.55
CA ASP A 602 20.70 19.23 10.30
C ASP A 602 20.47 20.74 10.51
N ALA A 603 19.41 21.28 9.93
CA ALA A 603 19.12 22.71 9.93
C ALA A 603 18.97 23.30 11.34
N LEU A 604 18.44 22.53 12.32
CA LEU A 604 18.31 22.99 13.70
C LEU A 604 19.70 23.21 14.33
N LYS A 605 20.62 22.24 14.12
CA LYS A 605 21.99 22.31 14.60
C LYS A 605 22.76 23.40 13.88
N TYR A 606 22.67 23.46 12.55
CA TYR A 606 23.33 24.48 11.75
C TYR A 606 22.97 25.89 12.20
N VAL A 607 21.68 26.19 12.36
CA VAL A 607 21.20 27.50 12.82
C VAL A 607 21.70 27.80 14.24
N ALA A 608 21.69 26.84 15.16
CA ALA A 608 22.21 27.02 16.51
C ALA A 608 23.71 27.32 16.53
N GLU A 609 24.52 26.56 15.77
CA GLU A 609 25.97 26.74 15.65
C GLU A 609 26.31 28.10 15.04
N GLN A 610 25.67 28.47 13.93
CA GLN A 610 25.87 29.76 13.29
C GLN A 610 25.50 30.92 14.22
N SER A 611 24.48 30.79 15.04
CA SER A 611 24.04 31.84 15.97
C SER A 611 25.00 32.09 17.14
N THR A 612 25.89 31.11 17.43
CA THR A 612 26.87 31.18 18.53
C THR A 612 28.28 31.46 18.05
N ALA A 613 28.54 31.44 16.75
CA ALA A 613 29.85 31.76 16.18
C ALA A 613 30.26 33.21 16.44
N SER A 614 31.57 33.46 16.64
CA SER A 614 32.10 34.79 16.96
C SER A 614 31.95 35.83 15.85
N GLU A 615 31.89 35.35 14.59
CA GLU A 615 31.52 36.15 13.41
C GLU A 615 30.23 35.56 12.81
N THR A 616 29.09 35.98 13.36
CA THR A 616 27.77 35.49 12.93
C THR A 616 27.42 36.05 11.56
N PRO A 617 27.24 35.23 10.53
CA PRO A 617 26.76 35.72 9.25
C PRO A 617 25.36 36.30 9.42
N SER A 618 25.17 37.56 8.98
CA SER A 618 23.85 38.20 9.01
C SER A 618 23.13 37.84 7.70
N PHE A 619 21.95 37.27 7.79
CA PHE A 619 21.07 37.00 6.67
C PHE A 619 20.00 38.10 6.56
N ASP A 620 19.77 38.56 5.34
CA ASP A 620 18.69 39.53 5.07
C ASP A 620 17.34 38.81 5.04
N SER A 621 17.34 37.51 4.74
CA SER A 621 16.15 36.65 4.83
C SER A 621 16.51 35.21 5.22
N ILE A 622 15.61 34.59 5.99
CA ILE A 622 15.66 33.17 6.34
C ILE A 622 14.31 32.56 5.93
N ILE A 623 14.35 31.52 5.13
CA ILE A 623 13.16 30.80 4.62
C ILE A 623 13.16 29.40 5.21
N VAL A 624 12.05 28.99 5.82
CA VAL A 624 11.84 27.65 6.36
C VAL A 624 10.85 26.91 5.45
N ASP A 625 11.36 25.96 4.69
CA ASP A 625 10.58 25.11 3.78
C ASP A 625 10.98 23.63 3.99
N VAL A 626 10.62 23.10 5.16
CA VAL A 626 10.96 21.75 5.62
C VAL A 626 9.68 20.95 5.85
N ASP A 627 9.53 19.85 5.15
CA ASP A 627 8.41 18.92 5.32
C ASP A 627 8.57 18.03 6.56
N ALA A 628 7.48 17.86 7.32
CA ALA A 628 7.41 16.97 8.48
C ALA A 628 6.97 15.58 8.01
N LYS A 629 7.82 14.57 8.14
CA LYS A 629 7.49 13.18 7.79
C LYS A 629 6.45 12.54 8.71
N GLN A 630 6.11 13.17 9.86
CA GLN A 630 5.13 12.67 10.85
C GLN A 630 3.81 13.44 10.70
N ARG A 631 2.72 12.72 10.38
CA ARG A 631 1.39 13.30 10.15
C ARG A 631 0.53 13.45 11.41
N ASP A 632 0.96 12.87 12.54
CA ASP A 632 0.09 12.67 13.72
C ASP A 632 -0.10 13.93 14.59
N VAL A 633 0.55 15.04 14.26
CA VAL A 633 0.59 16.24 15.11
C VAL A 633 -0.33 17.38 14.62
N GLY A 634 -1.14 17.14 13.58
CA GLY A 634 -2.03 18.19 13.00
C GLY A 634 -1.32 19.26 12.16
N MET A 635 0.00 19.13 11.97
CA MET A 635 0.83 20.00 11.12
C MET A 635 1.79 19.16 10.28
N SER A 636 1.77 19.36 8.96
CA SER A 636 2.62 18.65 8.01
C SER A 636 3.86 19.45 7.58
N CYS A 637 3.87 20.75 7.79
CA CYS A 637 5.01 21.64 7.49
C CYS A 637 4.93 22.90 8.38
N PRO A 638 6.07 23.34 8.97
CA PRO A 638 7.30 22.60 9.18
C PRO A 638 7.18 21.63 10.37
N PRO A 639 8.21 20.79 10.66
CA PRO A 639 8.27 20.07 11.94
C PRO A 639 8.18 21.04 13.13
N VAL A 640 7.50 20.64 14.21
CA VAL A 640 7.23 21.49 15.39
C VAL A 640 8.49 22.15 15.94
N SER A 641 9.62 21.48 15.89
CA SER A 641 10.93 21.99 16.34
C SER A 641 11.38 23.29 15.64
N PHE A 642 10.92 23.52 14.39
CA PHE A 642 11.22 24.76 13.63
C PHE A 642 10.35 25.96 14.02
N VAL A 643 9.38 25.76 14.88
CA VAL A 643 8.53 26.85 15.42
C VAL A 643 8.61 26.94 16.95
N GLU A 644 9.57 26.26 17.56
CA GLU A 644 9.85 26.39 18.99
C GLU A 644 10.65 27.63 19.32
N GLY A 645 10.43 28.18 20.52
CA GLY A 645 11.02 29.43 20.94
C GLY A 645 12.55 29.47 20.90
N ALA A 646 13.22 28.34 21.19
CA ALA A 646 14.69 28.23 21.15
C ALA A 646 15.20 28.41 19.70
N PHE A 647 14.63 27.67 18.74
CA PHE A 647 15.00 27.79 17.34
C PHE A 647 14.72 29.20 16.80
N LEU A 648 13.54 29.75 17.10
CA LEU A 648 13.16 31.10 16.66
C LEU A 648 14.10 32.19 17.23
N ALA A 649 14.61 31.99 18.46
CA ALA A 649 15.61 32.90 19.06
C ALA A 649 16.94 32.87 18.30
N HIS A 650 17.43 31.69 17.92
CA HIS A 650 18.62 31.56 17.07
C HIS A 650 18.42 32.20 15.69
N VAL A 651 17.27 31.97 15.05
CA VAL A 651 16.91 32.61 13.78
C VAL A 651 16.88 34.13 13.93
N HIS A 652 16.26 34.63 15.00
CA HIS A 652 16.23 36.09 15.27
C HIS A 652 17.63 36.67 15.40
N SER A 653 18.58 35.99 16.06
CA SER A 653 19.96 36.47 16.20
C SER A 653 20.71 36.51 14.86
N LEU A 654 20.47 35.56 13.97
CA LEU A 654 21.08 35.45 12.64
C LEU A 654 20.53 36.46 11.63
N LEU A 655 19.34 37.00 11.85
CA LEU A 655 18.76 38.00 10.95
C LEU A 655 19.42 39.36 11.10
N ALA A 656 19.76 39.95 9.97
CA ALA A 656 20.18 41.34 9.89
C ALA A 656 19.08 42.30 10.41
N PRO A 657 19.40 43.56 10.80
CA PRO A 657 18.40 44.57 11.05
C PRO A 657 17.45 44.70 9.84
N ARG A 658 16.15 44.63 10.10
CA ARG A 658 15.07 44.60 9.06
C ARG A 658 15.05 43.30 8.23
N GLY A 659 15.82 42.30 8.59
CA GLY A 659 15.77 40.99 7.96
C GLY A 659 14.44 40.28 8.21
N VAL A 660 14.03 39.38 7.33
CA VAL A 660 12.73 38.71 7.35
C VAL A 660 12.86 37.21 7.53
N LEU A 661 12.04 36.64 8.42
CA LEU A 661 11.79 35.20 8.51
C LEU A 661 10.52 34.89 7.73
N LEU A 662 10.58 33.89 6.85
CA LEU A 662 9.43 33.32 6.14
C LEU A 662 9.32 31.83 6.49
N ILE A 663 8.11 31.36 6.75
CA ILE A 663 7.84 29.97 7.12
C ILE A 663 6.68 29.46 6.28
N ASN A 664 6.88 28.33 5.59
CA ASN A 664 5.79 27.54 5.06
C ASN A 664 5.07 26.83 6.20
N VAL A 665 3.78 27.11 6.41
CA VAL A 665 2.98 26.50 7.47
C VAL A 665 1.79 25.78 6.85
N SER A 666 1.81 24.46 6.94
CA SER A 666 0.69 23.59 6.57
C SER A 666 0.13 22.95 7.85
N CYS A 667 -0.86 23.60 8.44
CA CYS A 667 -1.41 23.23 9.75
C CYS A 667 -2.94 23.25 9.70
N ARG A 668 -3.56 22.10 9.99
CA ARG A 668 -5.03 21.96 10.08
C ARG A 668 -5.56 22.27 11.48
N ASP A 669 -4.71 22.19 12.49
CA ASP A 669 -5.08 22.53 13.87
C ASP A 669 -4.99 24.04 14.11
N SER A 670 -6.14 24.66 14.25
CA SER A 670 -6.24 26.10 14.48
C SER A 670 -5.65 26.55 15.82
N GLY A 671 -5.61 25.70 16.83
CA GLY A 671 -4.98 25.96 18.12
C GLY A 671 -3.47 26.02 17.98
N LEU A 672 -2.89 25.00 17.36
CA LEU A 672 -1.45 24.93 17.07
C LEU A 672 -1.00 26.11 16.17
N TYR A 673 -1.81 26.48 15.17
CA TYR A 673 -1.52 27.64 14.33
C TYR A 673 -1.43 28.94 15.15
N LYS A 674 -2.39 29.18 16.05
CA LYS A 674 -2.37 30.35 16.95
C LYS A 674 -1.17 30.33 17.90
N ASP A 675 -0.79 29.17 18.39
CA ASP A 675 0.41 29.02 19.23
C ASP A 675 1.69 29.40 18.48
N ILE A 676 1.81 29.04 17.20
CA ILE A 676 2.93 29.45 16.33
C ILE A 676 2.98 30.98 16.22
N ILE A 677 1.87 31.64 15.93
CA ILE A 677 1.79 33.06 15.83
C ILE A 677 2.18 33.74 17.15
N THR A 678 1.69 33.23 18.28
CA THR A 678 2.01 33.73 19.61
C THR A 678 3.51 33.60 19.94
N ARG A 679 4.15 32.49 19.55
CA ARG A 679 5.59 32.27 19.72
C ARG A 679 6.42 33.25 18.88
N LEU A 680 6.04 33.47 17.62
CA LEU A 680 6.66 34.46 16.73
C LEU A 680 6.57 35.87 17.33
N GLN A 681 5.40 36.28 17.77
CA GLN A 681 5.21 37.60 18.43
C GLN A 681 6.08 37.77 19.68
N ARG A 682 6.22 36.70 20.48
CA ARG A 682 7.03 36.73 21.70
C ARG A 682 8.53 36.87 21.39
N VAL A 683 9.05 36.08 20.47
CA VAL A 683 10.48 36.09 20.12
C VAL A 683 10.86 37.36 19.37
N PHE A 684 10.00 37.80 18.47
CA PHE A 684 10.18 39.05 17.69
C PHE A 684 9.45 40.21 18.34
N SER A 685 9.52 40.35 19.66
CA SER A 685 8.72 41.30 20.46
C SER A 685 8.85 42.77 20.05
N GLY A 686 9.95 43.12 19.35
CA GLY A 686 10.12 44.46 18.76
C GLY A 686 9.41 44.67 17.40
N SER A 687 8.96 43.58 16.74
CA SER A 687 8.31 43.63 15.44
C SER A 687 6.86 44.09 15.56
N ARG A 688 6.35 44.80 14.52
CA ARG A 688 5.02 45.43 14.55
C ARG A 688 3.88 44.46 14.27
N ALA A 689 4.13 43.39 13.49
CA ALA A 689 3.12 42.42 13.15
C ALA A 689 3.71 41.08 12.65
N VAL A 690 3.00 40.00 12.89
CA VAL A 690 3.13 38.75 12.11
C VAL A 690 2.18 38.88 10.93
N LEU A 691 2.69 38.60 9.75
CA LEU A 691 1.94 38.69 8.50
C LEU A 691 1.77 37.29 7.93
N ALA A 692 0.66 37.04 7.26
CA ALA A 692 0.41 35.77 6.57
C ALA A 692 -0.17 36.04 5.17
N LEU A 693 0.19 35.12 4.27
CA LEU A 693 -0.35 35.03 2.93
C LEU A 693 -0.83 33.63 2.69
N LYS A 694 -2.07 33.47 2.27
CA LYS A 694 -2.63 32.20 1.79
C LYS A 694 -2.72 32.27 0.27
N PRO A 695 -1.83 31.62 -0.48
CA PRO A 695 -1.73 31.80 -1.93
C PRO A 695 -2.94 31.30 -2.72
N SER A 696 -3.63 30.28 -2.20
CA SER A 696 -4.86 29.74 -2.77
C SER A 696 -5.83 29.36 -1.65
N GLU A 697 -7.13 29.55 -1.84
CA GLU A 697 -8.14 29.11 -0.86
C GLU A 697 -8.20 27.58 -0.74
N GLN A 698 -7.81 26.87 -1.79
CA GLN A 698 -7.79 25.41 -1.85
C GLN A 698 -6.51 24.81 -1.24
N ASP A 699 -5.44 25.60 -1.11
CA ASP A 699 -4.18 25.14 -0.52
C ASP A 699 -4.26 25.17 1.01
N VAL A 700 -3.69 24.14 1.63
CA VAL A 700 -3.55 24.05 3.10
C VAL A 700 -2.38 24.91 3.59
N ASN A 701 -1.46 25.26 2.69
CA ASN A 701 -0.26 26.00 2.99
C ASN A 701 -0.54 27.49 3.20
N SER A 702 0.10 28.05 4.20
CA SER A 702 0.11 29.49 4.50
C SER A 702 1.55 29.96 4.66
N VAL A 703 1.94 30.99 3.96
CA VAL A 703 3.24 31.65 4.14
C VAL A 703 3.14 32.65 5.28
N VAL A 704 3.69 32.28 6.43
CA VAL A 704 3.77 33.14 7.62
C VAL A 704 5.12 33.85 7.63
N PHE A 705 5.15 35.14 7.82
CA PHE A 705 6.40 35.87 7.84
C PHE A 705 6.41 37.03 8.85
N ILE A 706 7.60 37.34 9.35
CA ILE A 706 7.84 38.38 10.32
C ILE A 706 9.18 39.07 10.06
N ARG A 707 9.20 40.37 10.15
CA ARG A 707 10.40 41.17 9.97
C ARG A 707 11.01 41.54 11.32
N LYS A 708 12.34 41.41 11.46
CA LYS A 708 13.09 41.86 12.65
C LYS A 708 12.98 43.40 12.76
N ALA A 709 12.56 43.89 13.92
CA ALA A 709 12.30 45.29 14.13
C ALA A 709 13.50 46.21 13.85
N ASP A 710 13.21 47.40 13.32
CA ASP A 710 14.09 48.55 13.28
C ASP A 710 13.42 49.68 14.05
N ALA A 711 14.18 50.57 14.70
CA ALA A 711 13.70 51.66 15.52
C ALA A 711 12.76 52.67 14.79
N LYS A 712 12.76 52.64 13.47
CA LYS A 712 11.97 53.54 12.59
C LYS A 712 10.82 52.81 11.87
N GLU A 713 10.41 51.63 12.32
CA GLU A 713 9.38 50.87 11.63
C GLU A 713 7.97 51.45 11.84
N PRO A 714 7.13 51.52 10.79
CA PRO A 714 5.74 51.97 10.91
C PRO A 714 4.93 50.96 11.74
N ASP A 715 3.77 51.40 12.27
CA ASP A 715 2.82 50.51 12.91
C ASP A 715 2.32 49.42 11.94
N ALA A 716 1.72 48.35 12.48
CA ALA A 716 1.32 47.17 11.70
C ALA A 716 0.37 47.49 10.54
N LYS A 717 -0.59 48.42 10.74
CA LYS A 717 -1.54 48.82 9.69
C LYS A 717 -0.86 49.62 8.60
N SER A 718 0.00 50.56 8.99
CA SER A 718 0.80 51.36 8.06
C SER A 718 1.79 50.50 7.27
N LEU A 719 2.40 49.51 7.92
CA LEU A 719 3.24 48.50 7.24
C LEU A 719 2.44 47.75 6.19
N LEU A 720 1.29 47.18 6.55
CA LEU A 720 0.42 46.44 5.63
C LEU A 720 -0.01 47.31 4.45
N GLN A 721 -0.42 48.57 4.72
CA GLN A 721 -0.80 49.53 3.68
C GLN A 721 0.37 49.78 2.71
N GLN A 722 1.60 49.94 3.23
CA GLN A 722 2.79 50.16 2.39
C GLN A 722 3.05 48.94 1.50
N LEU A 723 2.90 47.70 2.01
CA LEU A 723 3.05 46.48 1.24
C LEU A 723 2.02 46.40 0.10
N HIS A 724 0.75 46.66 0.41
CA HIS A 724 -0.33 46.68 -0.60
C HIS A 724 -0.11 47.78 -1.65
N ASP A 725 0.38 48.96 -1.24
CA ASP A 725 0.67 50.05 -2.17
C ASP A 725 1.85 49.70 -3.10
N GLN A 726 2.83 48.93 -2.63
CA GLN A 726 3.91 48.42 -3.47
C GLN A 726 3.37 47.46 -4.54
N GLY A 727 2.49 46.50 -4.19
CA GLY A 727 1.83 45.63 -5.16
C GLY A 727 1.03 46.39 -6.21
N ARG A 728 0.38 47.50 -5.82
CA ARG A 728 -0.37 48.38 -6.73
C ARG A 728 0.49 49.25 -7.66
N ARG A 729 1.63 49.75 -7.16
CA ARG A 729 2.52 50.63 -7.94
C ARG A 729 3.36 49.88 -8.97
N ARG A 730 3.81 48.68 -8.66
CA ARG A 730 4.71 47.92 -9.51
C ARG A 730 4.02 47.24 -10.68
N ALA A 731 2.77 46.85 -10.57
CA ALA A 731 1.99 46.37 -11.73
C ALA A 731 1.91 47.42 -12.87
N LYS A 732 2.23 48.72 -12.58
CA LYS A 732 2.23 49.84 -13.55
C LYS A 732 3.64 50.32 -13.95
N ALA A 733 4.72 49.74 -13.41
CA ALA A 733 6.07 50.25 -13.64
C ALA A 733 6.70 49.60 -14.89
N GLN A 734 7.06 50.39 -15.90
CA GLN A 734 7.73 49.95 -17.13
C GLN A 734 9.11 49.28 -16.91
N ASN A 735 9.70 49.40 -15.72
CA ASN A 735 11.02 48.88 -15.36
C ASN A 735 10.97 47.90 -14.17
N ALA A 736 9.86 47.19 -13.94
CA ALA A 736 9.79 46.16 -12.90
C ALA A 736 10.74 45.00 -13.26
N PRO A 737 11.43 44.35 -12.28
CA PRO A 737 12.15 43.14 -12.52
C PRO A 737 11.23 42.06 -13.12
N ARG A 738 11.76 41.21 -14.01
CA ARG A 738 10.95 40.19 -14.72
C ARG A 738 10.16 39.23 -13.81
N TYR A 739 10.66 38.96 -12.59
CA TYR A 739 9.98 38.11 -11.62
C TYR A 739 8.80 38.81 -10.90
N VAL A 740 8.63 40.14 -11.08
CA VAL A 740 7.50 40.89 -10.50
C VAL A 740 6.44 41.03 -11.59
N ASP A 741 5.65 40.02 -11.76
CA ASP A 741 4.51 39.96 -12.67
C ASP A 741 3.17 40.34 -11.99
N ASP A 742 2.10 40.21 -12.73
CA ASP A 742 0.75 40.55 -12.21
C ASP A 742 0.31 39.58 -11.12
N GLU A 743 0.64 38.27 -11.22
CA GLU A 743 0.33 37.23 -10.23
C GLU A 743 1.00 37.58 -8.89
N LEU A 744 2.31 37.87 -8.91
CA LEU A 744 3.04 38.26 -7.71
C LEU A 744 2.45 39.52 -7.07
N CYS A 745 2.03 40.51 -7.88
CA CYS A 745 1.41 41.71 -7.41
C CYS A 745 0.03 41.46 -6.77
N GLU A 746 -0.73 40.49 -7.24
CA GLU A 746 -1.98 40.03 -6.63
C GLU A 746 -1.73 39.37 -5.29
N LEU A 747 -0.79 38.44 -5.21
CA LEU A 747 -0.40 37.81 -3.96
C LEU A 747 0.05 38.81 -2.89
N ILE A 748 0.78 39.85 -3.26
CA ILE A 748 1.16 40.92 -2.31
C ILE A 748 -0.07 41.66 -1.73
N ARG A 749 -1.14 41.82 -2.51
CA ARG A 749 -2.39 42.43 -2.05
C ARG A 749 -3.18 41.57 -1.08
N ASP A 750 -2.96 40.25 -1.13
CA ASP A 750 -3.64 39.29 -0.27
C ASP A 750 -2.93 39.06 1.08
N ILE A 751 -1.80 39.74 1.32
CA ILE A 751 -1.10 39.70 2.60
C ILE A 751 -2.00 40.30 3.70
N LYS A 752 -2.10 39.60 4.84
CA LYS A 752 -2.94 39.99 5.99
C LYS A 752 -2.11 40.04 7.27
N ILE A 753 -2.54 40.87 8.23
CA ILE A 753 -2.04 40.76 9.61
C ILE A 753 -2.69 39.54 10.25
N THR A 754 -1.86 38.71 10.88
CA THR A 754 -2.35 37.56 11.61
C THR A 754 -2.18 37.78 13.11
N ASN A 755 -3.24 37.53 13.88
CA ASN A 755 -3.33 37.79 15.33
C ASN A 755 -3.38 36.47 16.11
#